data_6b00a17694a6992fb688dfd8d3831c90
#
_entry.id   6b00a17694a6992fb688dfd8d3831c90
#
_cell.length_a   1.000
_cell.length_b   1.000
_cell.length_c   1.000
_cell.angle_alpha   90.00
_cell.angle_beta   90.00
_cell.angle_gamma   90.00
#
_symmetry.space_group_name_H-M   'P 1'
#
loop_
_entity.id
_entity.type
_entity.pdbx_description
1 polymer ?
#
loop_
_entity_poly.entity_id
_entity_poly.type
_entity_poly.pdbx_seq_one_letter_code
_entity_poly.pdbx_strand_id
1 'polypeptide(L)'
;MQKGNIGVTTENIFPVIKKFLYSDHEIFLREMVSNAVDATQKMKTLAERGDFKGELGDLTVRVSLDADKGTLTISDRGIGMTEEEIDKYINQIAFSGVNDFLDKYKDNANAIIGHFGLGFYSSFMVSKKVEIVTRSYKDGAKAVKWSCDGSPEFEISDAEKEDRGSDIILYIDDDCKEFLDKIKIQELLNKYCKFMPVPVAFGKKTEWKDGKQVDTDEDNIINNVEPLWTKAPSTLKDEDYKSFYRTLYPMQDEPLFWIHLNVDYPFNLTGILYFPRIKSNIELQRNKIQLYCNQVFVTDQVEGIVPEFLTLLHGVIDSPDIPLNVSRSYLQSDANVKKISTYITKKVADRLNSIFKENRKEYEEKWDDLKLFIHYGMLSQDDFYDRAKDFALFKDVDGKHYTYEEYKTLIKDNQTDKEGNLIYLYATDKEGQYSFIESAKGKGYNVLLFDGQLDVPMASMLEQKLEKSRFTRVDSDVVDHLIVKDDKKEDALDKETSDNLSEMFRSQMPKMDKAEFYVQVESLGEQALPVIITQSEYMRRMKEMSRYQAGMAFYAQMPDAYNIVLNSDHALIKGIVENENTACADELKPVVSEMKGLQARLAALHQSQSGKKPEEISQEEKDDVKNTEKSIEEQRTKKKDILSAFAKDNKVVHQLIDLALLQNGMLKGAALDAFLKRSVDMIK
;
A
#
# COMPACT_ATOMS: atom_id res chain seq x y z
N MET A 1 -54.71 7.05 20.42
CA MET A 1 -53.30 7.33 20.13
C MET A 1 -52.68 7.85 21.41
N GLN A 2 -51.81 7.10 22.05
CA GLN A 2 -51.17 7.51 23.29
C GLN A 2 -49.83 8.18 22.89
N LYS A 3 -49.68 9.44 23.26
CA LYS A 3 -48.41 10.20 23.09
C LYS A 3 -47.72 10.27 24.43
N GLY A 4 -46.46 9.90 24.51
CA GLY A 4 -45.63 10.03 25.71
C GLY A 4 -44.22 10.52 25.31
N ASN A 5 -43.48 11.04 26.25
CA ASN A 5 -42.08 11.44 26.09
C ASN A 5 -41.18 10.25 26.50
N ILE A 6 -40.10 10.05 25.75
CA ILE A 6 -39.04 9.12 26.15
C ILE A 6 -38.23 9.84 27.23
N GLY A 7 -38.18 9.30 28.43
CA GLY A 7 -37.41 9.85 29.55
C GLY A 7 -36.09 9.09 29.74
N VAL A 8 -35.05 9.79 30.17
CA VAL A 8 -33.77 9.22 30.58
C VAL A 8 -33.55 9.55 32.04
N THR A 9 -33.22 8.55 32.90
CA THR A 9 -32.84 8.81 34.27
C THR A 9 -31.30 8.87 34.37
N THR A 10 -30.80 9.82 35.13
CA THR A 10 -29.37 10.07 35.36
C THR A 10 -28.64 8.85 35.91
N GLU A 11 -29.32 8.09 36.80
CA GLU A 11 -28.79 6.86 37.39
C GLU A 11 -28.39 5.79 36.34
N ASN A 12 -29.11 5.75 35.22
CA ASN A 12 -28.86 4.77 34.17
C ASN A 12 -27.83 5.27 33.12
N ILE A 13 -27.71 6.59 32.95
CA ILE A 13 -26.85 7.15 31.87
C ILE A 13 -25.39 7.28 32.30
N PHE A 14 -25.11 7.59 33.56
CA PHE A 14 -23.75 7.75 34.08
C PHE A 14 -22.89 6.47 33.92
N PRO A 15 -23.36 5.26 34.26
CA PRO A 15 -22.62 4.03 34.02
C PRO A 15 -22.37 3.76 32.53
N VAL A 16 -23.29 4.18 31.64
CA VAL A 16 -23.13 4.06 30.19
C VAL A 16 -22.05 5.00 29.69
N ILE A 17 -22.05 6.25 30.15
CA ILE A 17 -21.01 7.24 29.83
C ILE A 17 -19.64 6.73 30.31
N LYS A 18 -19.55 6.29 31.56
CA LYS A 18 -18.29 5.80 32.16
C LYS A 18 -17.70 4.58 31.44
N LYS A 19 -18.55 3.65 30.95
CA LYS A 19 -18.08 2.39 30.35
C LYS A 19 -18.06 2.33 28.83
N PHE A 20 -18.87 3.11 28.14
CA PHE A 20 -19.14 2.88 26.72
C PHE A 20 -19.00 4.12 25.83
N LEU A 21 -18.93 5.32 26.40
CA LEU A 21 -18.84 6.54 25.60
C LEU A 21 -17.47 6.70 24.96
N TYR A 22 -16.44 6.29 25.66
CA TYR A 22 -15.05 6.36 25.21
C TYR A 22 -14.37 5.00 25.32
N SER A 23 -13.72 4.60 24.24
CA SER A 23 -12.99 3.33 24.17
C SER A 23 -11.63 3.36 24.87
N ASP A 24 -11.10 4.55 25.15
CA ASP A 24 -9.79 4.78 25.73
C ASP A 24 -9.88 5.82 26.86
N HIS A 25 -9.41 5.49 28.06
CA HIS A 25 -9.41 6.37 29.20
C HIS A 25 -8.51 7.59 29.02
N GLU A 26 -7.43 7.49 28.24
CA GLU A 26 -6.48 8.60 27.98
C GLU A 26 -7.15 9.84 27.39
N ILE A 27 -8.29 9.69 26.74
CA ILE A 27 -9.05 10.76 26.08
C ILE A 27 -9.53 11.82 27.08
N PHE A 28 -9.70 11.48 28.38
CA PHE A 28 -10.14 12.45 29.36
C PHE A 28 -9.27 13.71 29.38
N LEU A 29 -7.95 13.55 29.27
CA LEU A 29 -7.03 14.68 29.34
C LEU A 29 -7.20 15.61 28.13
N ARG A 30 -7.36 15.03 26.94
CA ARG A 30 -7.68 15.80 25.73
C ARG A 30 -8.95 16.62 25.91
N GLU A 31 -10.02 16.01 26.39
CA GLU A 31 -11.32 16.68 26.56
C GLU A 31 -11.25 17.80 27.62
N MET A 32 -10.57 17.57 28.74
CA MET A 32 -10.43 18.59 29.79
C MET A 32 -9.62 19.79 29.30
N VAL A 33 -8.47 19.55 28.66
CA VAL A 33 -7.63 20.63 28.13
C VAL A 33 -8.33 21.34 26.96
N SER A 34 -9.08 20.63 26.10
CA SER A 34 -9.86 21.24 25.02
C SER A 34 -10.93 22.17 25.55
N ASN A 35 -11.63 21.79 26.63
CA ASN A 35 -12.64 22.66 27.28
C ASN A 35 -12.01 23.96 27.86
N ALA A 36 -10.81 23.84 28.45
CA ALA A 36 -10.07 25.00 28.96
C ALA A 36 -9.60 25.92 27.80
N VAL A 37 -9.15 25.33 26.69
CA VAL A 37 -8.80 26.07 25.46
C VAL A 37 -10.02 26.77 24.88
N ASP A 38 -11.16 26.10 24.77
CA ASP A 38 -12.42 26.70 24.28
C ASP A 38 -12.90 27.88 25.17
N ALA A 39 -12.85 27.73 26.50
CA ALA A 39 -13.16 28.79 27.43
C ALA A 39 -12.24 30.01 27.24
N THR A 40 -10.96 29.76 26.98
CA THR A 40 -9.96 30.78 26.69
C THR A 40 -10.17 31.47 25.35
N GLN A 41 -10.49 30.72 24.30
CA GLN A 41 -10.78 31.25 22.96
C GLN A 41 -12.06 32.12 22.98
N LYS A 42 -13.10 31.68 23.70
CA LYS A 42 -14.31 32.52 23.93
C LYS A 42 -13.96 33.83 24.59
N MET A 43 -13.06 33.84 25.57
CA MET A 43 -12.60 35.04 26.23
C MET A 43 -11.85 35.99 25.28
N LYS A 44 -10.96 35.47 24.43
CA LYS A 44 -10.30 36.27 23.38
C LYS A 44 -11.30 36.89 22.42
N THR A 45 -12.28 36.13 21.95
CA THR A 45 -13.34 36.62 21.05
C THR A 45 -14.15 37.75 21.67
N LEU A 46 -14.51 37.65 22.96
CA LEU A 46 -15.24 38.72 23.69
C LEU A 46 -14.42 40.00 23.79
N ALA A 47 -13.10 39.86 24.03
CA ALA A 47 -12.22 41.04 24.10
C ALA A 47 -12.02 41.71 22.73
N GLU A 48 -11.80 40.94 21.67
CA GLU A 48 -11.63 41.41 20.29
C GLU A 48 -12.87 42.18 19.79
N ARG A 49 -14.05 41.76 20.20
CA ARG A 49 -15.34 42.42 19.86
C ARG A 49 -15.70 43.57 20.78
N GLY A 50 -14.95 43.81 21.86
CA GLY A 50 -15.20 44.87 22.82
C GLY A 50 -16.30 44.56 23.83
N ASP A 51 -16.79 43.28 23.88
CA ASP A 51 -17.76 42.82 24.89
C ASP A 51 -17.09 42.62 26.27
N PHE A 52 -15.76 42.56 26.29
CA PHE A 52 -14.96 42.59 27.51
C PHE A 52 -13.93 43.72 27.43
N LYS A 53 -13.92 44.58 28.43
CA LYS A 53 -13.05 45.80 28.48
C LYS A 53 -11.91 45.73 29.49
N GLY A 54 -11.81 44.60 30.22
CA GLY A 54 -10.74 44.36 31.17
C GLY A 54 -9.46 43.87 30.49
N GLU A 55 -8.38 43.74 31.24
CA GLU A 55 -7.14 43.15 30.77
C GLU A 55 -7.28 41.62 30.67
N LEU A 56 -6.85 41.06 29.55
CA LEU A 56 -6.85 39.61 29.35
C LEU A 56 -5.84 38.90 30.26
N GLY A 57 -4.69 39.55 30.50
CA GLY A 57 -3.59 38.97 31.25
C GLY A 57 -3.03 37.69 30.60
N ASP A 58 -2.43 36.82 31.41
CA ASP A 58 -1.89 35.55 30.95
C ASP A 58 -3.03 34.52 30.74
N LEU A 59 -3.18 34.05 29.50
CA LEU A 59 -4.20 33.11 29.06
C LEU A 59 -3.71 31.68 28.96
N THR A 60 -2.54 31.35 29.50
CA THR A 60 -1.97 30.02 29.51
C THR A 60 -2.83 29.03 30.29
N VAL A 61 -3.23 27.94 29.66
CA VAL A 61 -3.86 26.82 30.35
C VAL A 61 -2.78 26.03 31.09
N ARG A 62 -3.00 25.78 32.38
CA ARG A 62 -2.02 25.06 33.21
C ARG A 62 -2.55 23.73 33.64
N VAL A 63 -1.72 22.68 33.40
CA VAL A 63 -1.94 21.35 33.91
C VAL A 63 -0.97 21.12 35.07
N SER A 64 -1.47 20.75 36.23
CA SER A 64 -0.66 20.48 37.40
C SER A 64 -1.03 19.16 38.05
N LEU A 65 -0.01 18.42 38.48
CA LEU A 65 -0.11 17.13 39.13
C LEU A 65 0.39 17.22 40.58
N ASP A 66 -0.46 16.78 41.51
CA ASP A 66 -0.09 16.62 42.92
C ASP A 66 -0.27 15.13 43.28
N ALA A 67 0.84 14.41 43.21
CA ALA A 67 0.83 12.95 43.44
C ALA A 67 0.50 12.60 44.93
N ASP A 68 0.87 13.47 45.87
CA ASP A 68 0.62 13.24 47.31
C ASP A 68 -0.86 13.37 47.64
N LYS A 69 -1.54 14.30 46.99
CA LYS A 69 -3.00 14.46 47.11
C LYS A 69 -3.78 13.56 46.17
N GLY A 70 -3.11 12.93 45.21
CA GLY A 70 -3.75 12.11 44.17
C GLY A 70 -4.61 12.93 43.21
N THR A 71 -4.17 14.18 42.88
CA THR A 71 -4.98 15.10 42.08
C THR A 71 -4.26 15.54 40.80
N LEU A 72 -5.04 15.64 39.73
CA LEU A 72 -4.66 16.31 38.49
C LEU A 72 -5.58 17.53 38.30
N THR A 73 -4.99 18.70 38.10
CA THR A 73 -5.74 19.96 37.97
C THR A 73 -5.50 20.61 36.63
N ILE A 74 -6.57 21.01 35.97
CA ILE A 74 -6.53 21.79 34.73
C ILE A 74 -7.10 23.19 35.04
N SER A 75 -6.29 24.23 34.86
CA SER A 75 -6.62 25.62 35.18
C SER A 75 -6.63 26.49 33.92
N ASP A 76 -7.68 27.27 33.70
CA ASP A 76 -7.79 28.27 32.66
C ASP A 76 -8.14 29.67 33.25
N ARG A 77 -7.89 30.69 32.44
CA ARG A 77 -8.34 32.07 32.69
C ARG A 77 -9.32 32.53 31.59
N GLY A 78 -10.16 31.60 31.14
CA GLY A 78 -11.20 31.81 30.13
C GLY A 78 -12.42 32.57 30.71
N ILE A 79 -13.59 32.25 30.12
CA ILE A 79 -14.84 32.95 30.49
C ILE A 79 -15.34 32.61 31.90
N GLY A 80 -14.93 31.49 32.50
CA GLY A 80 -15.49 30.97 33.75
C GLY A 80 -17.00 30.74 33.68
N MET A 81 -17.62 30.44 34.83
CA MET A 81 -19.06 30.18 34.94
C MET A 81 -19.66 30.82 36.19
N THR A 82 -20.92 31.26 36.08
CA THR A 82 -21.77 31.56 37.25
C THR A 82 -22.44 30.27 37.76
N GLU A 83 -23.09 30.33 38.91
CA GLU A 83 -23.84 29.18 39.45
C GLU A 83 -24.95 28.73 38.48
N GLU A 84 -25.67 29.65 37.85
CA GLU A 84 -26.70 29.32 36.86
C GLU A 84 -26.12 28.72 35.58
N GLU A 85 -24.91 29.14 35.20
CA GLU A 85 -24.19 28.54 34.06
C GLU A 85 -23.69 27.14 34.37
N ILE A 86 -23.27 26.84 35.58
CA ILE A 86 -22.96 25.50 36.04
C ILE A 86 -24.20 24.61 35.96
N ASP A 87 -25.34 25.08 36.46
CA ASP A 87 -26.60 24.33 36.42
C ASP A 87 -27.02 24.02 34.96
N LYS A 88 -26.79 24.96 34.05
CA LYS A 88 -27.15 24.82 32.65
C LYS A 88 -26.18 23.96 31.85
N TYR A 89 -24.87 24.10 32.06
CA TYR A 89 -23.85 23.51 31.17
C TYR A 89 -23.10 22.31 31.76
N ILE A 90 -23.12 22.17 33.10
CA ILE A 90 -22.47 21.06 33.79
C ILE A 90 -23.50 20.03 34.28
N ASN A 91 -24.62 20.49 34.87
CA ASN A 91 -25.62 19.59 35.44
C ASN A 91 -26.59 19.01 34.39
N GLN A 92 -26.59 19.51 33.15
CA GLN A 92 -27.39 18.98 32.04
C GLN A 92 -26.51 18.17 31.05
N ILE A 93 -26.63 16.85 31.09
CA ILE A 93 -25.89 15.97 30.23
C ILE A 93 -26.25 16.20 28.75
N ALA A 94 -25.26 16.25 27.85
CA ALA A 94 -25.40 16.48 26.41
C ALA A 94 -25.96 17.90 26.08
N PHE A 95 -25.85 18.87 26.98
CA PHE A 95 -26.15 20.25 26.72
C PHE A 95 -24.84 21.05 26.54
N SER A 96 -24.66 21.68 25.38
CA SER A 96 -23.46 22.47 25.08
C SER A 96 -23.79 23.96 24.96
N GLY A 97 -23.06 24.78 25.68
CA GLY A 97 -23.12 26.27 25.55
C GLY A 97 -22.51 26.79 24.23
N VAL A 98 -22.01 25.90 23.38
CA VAL A 98 -21.43 26.25 22.08
C VAL A 98 -22.49 26.83 21.15
N ASN A 99 -23.67 26.24 21.07
CA ASN A 99 -24.74 26.71 20.19
C ASN A 99 -25.18 28.13 20.58
N ASP A 100 -25.35 28.39 21.86
CA ASP A 100 -25.71 29.75 22.36
C ASP A 100 -24.63 30.78 22.01
N PHE A 101 -23.37 30.38 22.03
CA PHE A 101 -22.23 31.22 21.65
C PHE A 101 -22.16 31.44 20.13
N LEU A 102 -22.31 30.38 19.34
CA LEU A 102 -22.28 30.43 17.88
C LEU A 102 -23.42 31.23 17.28
N ASP A 103 -24.62 31.13 17.85
CA ASP A 103 -25.78 31.94 17.42
C ASP A 103 -25.53 33.42 17.58
N LYS A 104 -24.79 33.81 18.63
CA LYS A 104 -24.40 35.18 18.91
C LYS A 104 -23.17 35.66 18.12
N TYR A 105 -22.23 34.74 17.81
CA TYR A 105 -20.91 35.04 17.24
C TYR A 105 -20.59 34.18 16.02
N LYS A 106 -21.44 34.19 14.99
CA LYS A 106 -21.40 33.32 13.80
C LYS A 106 -20.07 33.29 13.05
N ASP A 107 -19.35 34.42 13.01
CA ASP A 107 -18.08 34.52 12.26
C ASP A 107 -16.92 33.79 12.91
N ASN A 108 -17.03 33.40 14.19
CA ASN A 108 -15.99 32.67 14.94
C ASN A 108 -16.36 31.21 15.23
N ALA A 109 -17.36 30.69 14.51
CA ALA A 109 -17.88 29.33 14.70
C ALA A 109 -16.80 28.24 14.61
N ASN A 110 -15.81 28.44 13.72
CA ASN A 110 -14.76 27.47 13.46
C ASN A 110 -13.66 27.41 14.52
N ALA A 111 -13.67 28.32 15.51
CA ALA A 111 -12.63 28.36 16.55
C ALA A 111 -12.93 27.49 17.78
N ILE A 112 -14.13 26.94 17.89
CA ILE A 112 -14.56 26.15 19.06
C ILE A 112 -14.45 24.65 18.76
N ILE A 113 -13.89 23.93 19.73
CA ILE A 113 -13.54 22.50 19.62
C ILE A 113 -14.71 21.61 20.11
N GLY A 114 -15.34 21.95 21.24
CA GLY A 114 -16.36 21.14 21.90
C GLY A 114 -17.77 21.38 21.39
N HIS A 115 -18.43 20.36 20.81
CA HIS A 115 -19.79 20.48 20.25
C HIS A 115 -20.85 19.64 20.99
N PHE A 116 -20.49 18.59 21.71
CA PHE A 116 -21.44 17.57 22.17
C PHE A 116 -21.92 17.72 23.64
N GLY A 117 -21.27 18.55 24.44
CA GLY A 117 -21.60 18.70 25.87
C GLY A 117 -21.38 17.43 26.70
N LEU A 118 -20.56 16.52 26.23
CA LEU A 118 -20.27 15.24 26.89
C LEU A 118 -18.81 15.10 27.31
N GLY A 119 -17.90 15.91 26.76
CA GLY A 119 -16.46 15.83 26.99
C GLY A 119 -16.08 15.94 28.47
N PHE A 120 -16.76 16.82 29.24
CA PHE A 120 -16.52 16.97 30.66
C PHE A 120 -16.71 15.69 31.46
N TYR A 121 -17.70 14.87 31.11
CA TYR A 121 -18.01 13.63 31.82
C TYR A 121 -16.97 12.53 31.63
N SER A 122 -16.04 12.67 30.67
CA SER A 122 -14.89 11.78 30.56
C SER A 122 -13.99 11.82 31.78
N SER A 123 -14.01 12.90 32.55
CA SER A 123 -13.31 13.04 33.84
C SER A 123 -13.64 11.93 34.83
N PHE A 124 -14.89 11.46 34.86
CA PHE A 124 -15.34 10.40 35.75
C PHE A 124 -14.90 8.97 35.33
N MET A 125 -14.26 8.84 34.18
CA MET A 125 -13.64 7.58 33.78
C MET A 125 -12.37 7.26 34.58
N VAL A 126 -11.70 8.32 35.06
CA VAL A 126 -10.38 8.23 35.72
C VAL A 126 -10.39 8.76 37.16
N SER A 127 -11.46 9.40 37.58
CA SER A 127 -11.52 10.06 38.89
C SER A 127 -12.71 9.58 39.72
N LYS A 128 -12.48 9.44 41.02
CA LYS A 128 -13.50 9.12 42.05
C LYS A 128 -14.26 10.35 42.51
N LYS A 129 -13.75 11.55 42.22
CA LYS A 129 -14.38 12.82 42.53
C LYS A 129 -13.85 13.90 41.60
N VAL A 130 -14.71 14.82 41.17
CA VAL A 130 -14.35 16.00 40.38
C VAL A 130 -14.82 17.23 41.11
N GLU A 131 -13.96 18.26 41.22
CA GLU A 131 -14.30 19.57 41.70
C GLU A 131 -14.04 20.62 40.61
N ILE A 132 -14.93 21.60 40.52
CA ILE A 132 -14.78 22.79 39.67
C ILE A 132 -14.80 24.03 40.57
N VAL A 133 -13.72 24.80 40.58
CA VAL A 133 -13.69 26.12 41.22
C VAL A 133 -13.65 27.16 40.11
N THR A 134 -14.71 27.98 39.98
CA THR A 134 -14.88 28.86 38.82
C THR A 134 -15.39 30.21 39.20
N ARG A 135 -15.00 31.22 38.39
CA ARG A 135 -15.51 32.60 38.49
C ARG A 135 -15.72 33.14 37.07
N SER A 136 -16.95 33.61 36.79
CA SER A 136 -17.30 34.16 35.50
C SER A 136 -16.59 35.51 35.24
N TYR A 137 -16.34 35.81 33.95
CA TYR A 137 -15.81 37.12 33.50
C TYR A 137 -16.78 38.28 33.70
N LYS A 138 -18.05 37.98 34.00
CA LYS A 138 -19.11 38.99 34.18
C LYS A 138 -18.86 39.81 35.41
N ASP A 139 -19.13 41.11 35.29
CA ASP A 139 -18.94 42.05 36.40
C ASP A 139 -19.76 41.65 37.64
N GLY A 140 -19.11 41.63 38.81
CA GLY A 140 -19.75 41.26 40.08
C GLY A 140 -19.98 39.76 40.29
N ALA A 141 -19.53 38.91 39.38
CA ALA A 141 -19.67 37.47 39.54
C ALA A 141 -18.87 36.94 40.75
N LYS A 142 -19.53 36.13 41.57
CA LYS A 142 -18.91 35.45 42.71
C LYS A 142 -18.23 34.15 42.22
N ALA A 143 -17.18 33.76 42.92
CA ALA A 143 -16.58 32.43 42.72
C ALA A 143 -17.45 31.35 43.38
N VAL A 144 -17.60 30.22 42.70
CA VAL A 144 -18.37 29.09 43.17
C VAL A 144 -17.55 27.80 43.02
N LYS A 145 -17.81 26.85 43.93
CA LYS A 145 -17.25 25.50 43.88
C LYS A 145 -18.37 24.51 43.67
N TRP A 146 -18.25 23.72 42.65
CA TRP A 146 -19.07 22.56 42.36
C TRP A 146 -18.27 21.28 42.64
N SER A 147 -18.92 20.24 43.17
CA SER A 147 -18.29 18.94 43.36
C SER A 147 -19.26 17.77 43.12
N CYS A 148 -18.75 16.69 42.58
CA CYS A 148 -19.48 15.45 42.31
C CYS A 148 -18.54 14.25 42.41
N ASP A 149 -19.04 13.13 42.97
CA ASP A 149 -18.32 11.88 43.10
C ASP A 149 -18.65 10.84 41.99
N GLY A 150 -19.33 11.28 40.94
CA GLY A 150 -19.79 10.43 39.86
C GLY A 150 -21.15 9.75 40.16
N SER A 151 -21.80 10.08 41.24
CA SER A 151 -23.22 9.82 41.48
C SER A 151 -24.09 10.90 40.79
N PRO A 152 -25.42 10.72 40.72
CA PRO A 152 -26.31 11.75 40.18
C PRO A 152 -26.38 13.04 41.03
N GLU A 153 -25.80 13.02 42.22
CA GLU A 153 -25.82 14.13 43.16
C GLU A 153 -24.60 15.00 43.03
N PHE A 154 -24.77 16.32 43.19
CA PHE A 154 -23.69 17.28 43.18
C PHE A 154 -23.87 18.29 44.34
N GLU A 155 -22.80 18.93 44.74
CA GLU A 155 -22.80 20.00 45.71
C GLU A 155 -22.28 21.29 45.12
N ILE A 156 -22.94 22.42 45.44
CA ILE A 156 -22.44 23.78 45.10
C ILE A 156 -22.27 24.56 46.40
N SER A 157 -21.13 25.28 46.50
CA SER A 157 -20.82 26.15 47.64
C SER A 157 -20.07 27.40 47.19
N ASP A 158 -20.07 28.43 48.02
CA ASP A 158 -19.23 29.61 47.83
C ASP A 158 -17.75 29.22 47.81
N ALA A 159 -16.96 29.88 47.00
CA ALA A 159 -15.52 29.69 46.91
C ALA A 159 -14.76 31.01 46.83
N GLU A 160 -13.44 30.95 47.05
CA GLU A 160 -12.54 32.05 46.83
C GLU A 160 -11.71 31.79 45.55
N LYS A 161 -11.86 32.70 44.57
CA LYS A 161 -11.04 32.72 43.35
C LYS A 161 -10.92 34.18 42.90
N GLU A 162 -9.68 34.68 42.90
CA GLU A 162 -9.43 36.10 42.59
C GLU A 162 -9.63 36.41 41.10
N ASP A 163 -9.12 35.53 40.24
CA ASP A 163 -9.19 35.66 38.78
C ASP A 163 -10.43 34.95 38.21
N ARG A 164 -10.87 35.42 37.01
CA ARG A 164 -11.84 34.69 36.20
C ARG A 164 -11.26 33.35 35.69
N GLY A 165 -12.12 32.46 35.23
CA GLY A 165 -11.75 31.16 34.68
C GLY A 165 -12.12 30.04 35.60
N SER A 166 -11.63 28.83 35.28
CA SER A 166 -11.99 27.60 36.03
C SER A 166 -10.74 26.77 36.36
N ASP A 167 -10.78 26.15 37.56
CA ASP A 167 -9.86 25.09 37.97
C ASP A 167 -10.69 23.81 38.07
N ILE A 168 -10.40 22.82 37.22
CA ILE A 168 -11.02 21.49 37.24
C ILE A 168 -10.05 20.53 37.94
N ILE A 169 -10.45 20.04 39.09
CA ILE A 169 -9.61 19.19 39.97
C ILE A 169 -10.16 17.78 39.92
N LEU A 170 -9.35 16.86 39.40
CA LEU A 170 -9.66 15.45 39.30
C LEU A 170 -8.98 14.68 40.44
N TYR A 171 -9.73 14.07 41.32
CA TYR A 171 -9.23 13.14 42.33
C TYR A 171 -9.15 11.76 41.71
N ILE A 172 -7.96 11.36 41.31
CA ILE A 172 -7.74 10.15 40.50
C ILE A 172 -8.14 8.90 41.27
N ASP A 173 -8.84 8.00 40.58
CA ASP A 173 -9.26 6.72 41.13
C ASP A 173 -8.07 5.78 41.38
N ASP A 174 -8.20 4.90 42.35
CA ASP A 174 -7.16 3.94 42.72
C ASP A 174 -6.80 2.97 41.57
N ASP A 175 -7.76 2.67 40.68
CA ASP A 175 -7.55 1.85 39.49
C ASP A 175 -6.88 2.61 38.31
N CYS A 176 -6.74 3.91 38.43
CA CYS A 176 -6.23 4.80 37.40
C CYS A 176 -4.94 5.55 37.83
N LYS A 177 -4.18 5.02 38.80
CA LYS A 177 -2.96 5.66 39.35
C LYS A 177 -1.86 5.93 38.32
N GLU A 178 -1.90 5.31 37.16
CA GLU A 178 -1.01 5.63 36.05
C GLU A 178 -1.09 7.12 35.64
N PHE A 179 -2.23 7.76 35.79
CA PHE A 179 -2.41 9.19 35.51
C PHE A 179 -1.89 10.12 36.63
N LEU A 180 -1.30 9.57 37.68
CA LEU A 180 -0.50 10.33 38.67
C LEU A 180 1.00 10.29 38.35
N ASP A 181 1.41 9.65 37.26
CA ASP A 181 2.79 9.68 36.75
C ASP A 181 3.00 10.90 35.85
N LYS A 182 4.01 11.72 36.19
CA LYS A 182 4.40 12.92 35.44
C LYS A 182 4.79 12.59 33.98
N ILE A 183 5.47 11.46 33.76
CA ILE A 183 5.91 11.03 32.43
C ILE A 183 4.68 10.69 31.59
N LYS A 184 3.74 9.91 32.13
CA LYS A 184 2.50 9.54 31.45
C LYS A 184 1.69 10.76 31.05
N ILE A 185 1.51 11.72 31.95
CA ILE A 185 0.79 12.98 31.64
C ILE A 185 1.51 13.79 30.56
N GLN A 186 2.85 13.87 30.62
CA GLN A 186 3.62 14.57 29.58
C GLN A 186 3.46 13.91 28.20
N GLU A 187 3.47 12.58 28.12
CA GLU A 187 3.24 11.84 26.90
C GLU A 187 1.85 12.11 26.31
N LEU A 188 0.81 12.08 27.15
CA LEU A 188 -0.55 12.37 26.73
C LEU A 188 -0.74 13.82 26.26
N LEU A 189 -0.16 14.77 26.96
CA LEU A 189 -0.18 16.17 26.54
C LEU A 189 0.54 16.37 25.21
N ASN A 190 1.69 15.73 25.01
CA ASN A 190 2.43 15.76 23.76
C ASN A 190 1.64 15.10 22.60
N LYS A 191 0.89 14.03 22.89
CA LYS A 191 0.07 13.32 21.91
C LYS A 191 -1.14 14.16 21.47
N TYR A 192 -1.88 14.68 22.43
CA TYR A 192 -3.19 15.28 22.15
C TYR A 192 -3.17 16.82 22.04
N CYS A 193 -2.24 17.49 22.73
CA CYS A 193 -2.28 18.95 22.89
C CYS A 193 -1.16 19.70 22.15
N LYS A 194 -0.24 18.98 21.46
CA LYS A 194 0.97 19.51 20.83
C LYS A 194 0.77 20.77 19.98
N PHE A 195 -0.40 20.97 19.40
CA PHE A 195 -0.67 22.05 18.47
C PHE A 195 -1.92 22.87 18.84
N MET A 196 -2.43 22.73 20.05
CA MET A 196 -3.58 23.52 20.50
C MET A 196 -3.32 25.04 20.38
N PRO A 197 -4.39 25.86 20.04
CA PRO A 197 -4.23 27.28 19.71
C PRO A 197 -4.06 28.20 20.91
N VAL A 198 -3.91 27.64 22.09
CA VAL A 198 -3.67 28.37 23.35
C VAL A 198 -2.47 27.73 24.02
N PRO A 199 -1.55 28.53 24.64
CA PRO A 199 -0.41 27.95 25.36
C PRO A 199 -0.88 27.01 26.47
N VAL A 200 -0.31 25.80 26.51
CA VAL A 200 -0.54 24.81 27.56
C VAL A 200 0.75 24.57 28.30
N ALA A 201 0.75 24.78 29.61
CA ALA A 201 1.88 24.60 30.48
C ALA A 201 1.76 23.33 31.32
N PHE A 202 2.86 22.57 31.42
CA PHE A 202 2.96 21.44 32.36
C PHE A 202 4.32 21.46 33.05
N GLY A 203 4.30 21.75 34.34
CA GLY A 203 5.50 21.92 35.14
C GLY A 203 6.28 23.21 34.82
N LYS A 204 7.54 23.26 35.25
CA LYS A 204 8.45 24.37 35.02
C LYS A 204 9.53 23.97 34.02
N LYS A 205 10.12 24.97 33.33
CA LYS A 205 11.33 24.75 32.56
C LYS A 205 12.47 24.35 33.48
N THR A 206 13.31 23.45 33.01
CA THR A 206 14.48 23.01 33.77
C THR A 206 15.76 23.50 33.13
N GLU A 207 16.71 23.92 33.94
CA GLU A 207 18.06 24.29 33.52
C GLU A 207 19.11 23.42 34.20
N TRP A 208 20.25 23.21 33.54
CA TRP A 208 21.39 22.52 34.13
C TRP A 208 22.22 23.52 34.94
N LYS A 209 22.23 23.37 36.29
CA LYS A 209 23.11 24.13 37.18
C LYS A 209 23.92 23.14 38.03
N ASP A 210 25.22 23.27 38.03
CA ASP A 210 26.17 22.45 38.81
C ASP A 210 25.99 20.93 38.62
N GLY A 211 25.72 20.50 37.36
CA GLY A 211 25.52 19.09 37.01
C GLY A 211 24.18 18.48 37.48
N LYS A 212 23.24 19.31 37.93
CA LYS A 212 21.88 18.91 38.29
C LYS A 212 20.87 19.72 37.51
N GLN A 213 19.74 19.06 37.19
CA GLN A 213 18.58 19.71 36.60
C GLN A 213 17.79 20.44 37.69
N VAL A 214 17.59 21.74 37.54
CA VAL A 214 16.89 22.59 38.50
C VAL A 214 15.71 23.27 37.80
N ASP A 215 14.52 23.29 38.43
CA ASP A 215 13.37 23.99 37.91
C ASP A 215 13.62 25.51 37.95
N THR A 216 13.19 26.20 36.91
CA THR A 216 13.18 27.68 36.82
C THR A 216 11.81 28.19 37.24
N ASP A 217 11.67 29.53 37.31
CA ASP A 217 10.38 30.18 37.57
C ASP A 217 9.44 30.18 36.34
N GLU A 218 9.98 29.89 35.14
CA GLU A 218 9.23 29.91 33.88
C GLU A 218 8.38 28.62 33.68
N ASP A 219 7.15 28.83 33.19
CA ASP A 219 6.28 27.72 32.82
C ASP A 219 6.86 26.95 31.63
N ASN A 220 6.77 25.63 31.69
CA ASN A 220 7.13 24.76 30.57
C ASN A 220 5.95 24.65 29.60
N ILE A 221 5.94 25.47 28.53
CA ILE A 221 4.92 25.40 27.47
C ILE A 221 5.21 24.21 26.59
N ILE A 222 4.23 23.28 26.48
CA ILE A 222 4.41 21.98 25.81
C ILE A 222 3.97 21.99 24.35
N ASN A 223 3.26 23.03 23.89
CA ASN A 223 2.65 23.08 22.58
C ASN A 223 3.14 24.25 21.72
N ASN A 224 2.95 24.10 20.41
CA ASN A 224 3.12 25.17 19.43
C ASN A 224 1.75 25.69 19.00
N VAL A 225 1.41 26.92 19.38
CA VAL A 225 0.10 27.54 19.14
C VAL A 225 -0.12 27.97 17.69
N GLU A 226 0.95 28.10 16.89
CA GLU A 226 0.93 28.47 15.47
C GLU A 226 1.66 27.42 14.64
N PRO A 227 1.07 26.24 14.48
CA PRO A 227 1.70 25.18 13.68
C PRO A 227 1.83 25.59 12.22
N LEU A 228 2.78 24.98 11.52
CA LEU A 228 3.18 25.39 10.17
C LEU A 228 2.02 25.40 9.18
N TRP A 229 1.08 24.47 9.28
CA TRP A 229 -0.06 24.35 8.36
C TRP A 229 -1.11 25.44 8.47
N THR A 230 -1.08 26.24 9.55
CA THR A 230 -1.99 27.39 9.71
C THR A 230 -1.46 28.67 9.06
N LYS A 231 -0.17 28.66 8.63
CA LYS A 231 0.48 29.81 8.00
C LYS A 231 0.21 29.81 6.49
N ALA A 232 0.16 31.01 5.90
CA ALA A 232 0.01 31.12 4.45
C ALA A 232 1.22 30.50 3.71
N PRO A 233 1.03 29.62 2.71
CA PRO A 233 2.13 28.97 1.99
C PRO A 233 3.15 29.96 1.40
N SER A 234 2.70 31.13 0.98
CA SER A 234 3.54 32.20 0.41
C SER A 234 4.56 32.80 1.40
N THR A 235 4.38 32.58 2.69
CA THR A 235 5.27 33.10 3.74
C THR A 235 6.35 32.09 4.15
N LEU A 236 6.27 30.85 3.66
CA LEU A 236 7.09 29.73 4.08
C LEU A 236 8.18 29.39 3.05
N LYS A 237 9.30 28.91 3.55
CA LYS A 237 10.44 28.43 2.77
C LYS A 237 10.54 26.90 2.89
N ASP A 238 11.24 26.29 1.97
CA ASP A 238 11.48 24.84 1.95
C ASP A 238 12.04 24.31 3.28
N GLU A 239 12.95 25.07 3.91
CA GLU A 239 13.54 24.65 5.20
C GLU A 239 12.49 24.63 6.34
N ASP A 240 11.48 25.48 6.30
CA ASP A 240 10.39 25.46 7.29
C ASP A 240 9.62 24.14 7.19
N TYR A 241 9.31 23.67 5.97
CA TYR A 241 8.65 22.40 5.74
C TYR A 241 9.50 21.21 6.17
N LYS A 242 10.79 21.21 5.85
CA LYS A 242 11.72 20.15 6.26
C LYS A 242 11.91 20.10 7.77
N SER A 243 12.06 21.26 8.40
CA SER A 243 12.15 21.36 9.86
C SER A 243 10.90 20.85 10.56
N PHE A 244 9.73 21.19 10.02
CA PHE A 244 8.46 20.70 10.53
C PHE A 244 8.33 19.17 10.36
N TYR A 245 8.75 18.63 9.22
CA TYR A 245 8.77 17.18 8.98
C TYR A 245 9.66 16.45 10.00
N ARG A 246 10.88 16.97 10.27
CA ARG A 246 11.77 16.41 11.30
C ARG A 246 11.16 16.46 12.71
N THR A 247 10.35 17.48 12.99
CA THR A 247 9.63 17.59 14.28
C THR A 247 8.51 16.54 14.41
N LEU A 248 7.85 16.18 13.31
CA LEU A 248 6.81 15.14 13.30
C LEU A 248 7.41 13.73 13.26
N TYR A 249 8.49 13.54 12.50
CA TYR A 249 9.10 12.24 12.18
C TYR A 249 10.62 12.26 12.34
N PRO A 250 11.14 12.38 13.58
CA PRO A 250 12.58 12.59 13.83
C PRO A 250 13.47 11.44 13.39
N MET A 251 12.91 10.24 13.16
CA MET A 251 13.65 9.04 12.77
C MET A 251 13.50 8.70 11.28
N GLN A 252 12.90 9.59 10.49
CA GLN A 252 12.67 9.37 9.05
C GLN A 252 13.66 10.19 8.21
N ASP A 253 13.96 9.66 7.00
CA ASP A 253 14.71 10.41 5.98
C ASP A 253 13.92 11.65 5.53
N GLU A 254 14.59 12.66 4.95
CA GLU A 254 13.91 13.84 4.42
C GLU A 254 12.89 13.47 3.34
N PRO A 255 11.73 14.16 3.29
CA PRO A 255 10.71 13.90 2.30
C PRO A 255 11.18 14.30 0.90
N LEU A 256 10.62 13.67 -0.12
CA LEU A 256 10.90 13.99 -1.53
C LEU A 256 10.39 15.39 -1.90
N PHE A 257 9.19 15.71 -1.43
CA PHE A 257 8.49 17.01 -1.57
C PHE A 257 7.23 16.99 -0.68
N TRP A 258 6.47 18.09 -0.70
CA TRP A 258 5.26 18.26 0.11
C TRP A 258 4.18 19.02 -0.65
N ILE A 259 2.97 18.91 -0.11
CA ILE A 259 1.80 19.63 -0.55
C ILE A 259 1.24 20.38 0.66
N HIS A 260 1.15 21.69 0.57
CA HIS A 260 0.46 22.50 1.56
C HIS A 260 -1.01 22.67 1.14
N LEU A 261 -1.92 22.12 1.93
CA LEU A 261 -3.36 22.25 1.76
C LEU A 261 -3.83 23.51 2.48
N ASN A 262 -4.56 24.37 1.79
CA ASN A 262 -5.18 25.57 2.36
C ASN A 262 -6.45 25.88 1.56
N VAL A 263 -7.60 25.49 2.11
CA VAL A 263 -8.91 25.57 1.48
C VAL A 263 -9.91 26.08 2.49
N ASP A 264 -10.70 27.07 2.10
CA ASP A 264 -11.74 27.71 2.90
C ASP A 264 -13.15 27.55 2.31
N TYR A 265 -13.24 27.04 1.07
CA TYR A 265 -14.51 26.78 0.39
C TYR A 265 -14.37 25.62 -0.61
N PRO A 266 -15.30 24.68 -0.72
CA PRO A 266 -16.61 24.56 -0.04
C PRO A 266 -16.54 23.92 1.36
N PHE A 267 -15.38 23.67 1.88
CA PHE A 267 -15.09 23.16 3.22
C PHE A 267 -13.77 23.74 3.70
N ASN A 268 -13.58 23.78 5.01
CA ASN A 268 -12.32 24.21 5.60
C ASN A 268 -11.37 23.02 5.71
N LEU A 269 -10.21 23.12 5.05
CA LEU A 269 -9.18 22.09 5.08
C LEU A 269 -7.80 22.75 5.02
N THR A 270 -7.03 22.54 6.05
CA THR A 270 -5.62 22.92 6.08
C THR A 270 -4.76 21.70 6.35
N GLY A 271 -3.48 21.77 6.05
CA GLY A 271 -2.59 20.65 6.30
C GLY A 271 -1.33 20.67 5.45
N ILE A 272 -0.42 19.76 5.76
CA ILE A 272 0.77 19.53 4.97
C ILE A 272 0.94 18.02 4.80
N LEU A 273 0.90 17.56 3.55
CA LEU A 273 1.17 16.19 3.19
C LEU A 273 2.58 16.07 2.61
N TYR A 274 3.34 15.11 3.08
CA TYR A 274 4.70 14.84 2.65
C TYR A 274 4.78 13.51 1.91
N PHE A 275 5.57 13.48 0.85
CA PHE A 275 5.94 12.26 0.14
C PHE A 275 7.21 11.70 0.76
N PRO A 276 7.13 10.62 1.54
CA PRO A 276 8.31 9.98 2.11
C PRO A 276 9.05 9.17 1.05
N ARG A 277 10.32 8.83 1.34
CA ARG A 277 11.02 7.78 0.58
C ARG A 277 10.51 6.42 1.00
N ILE A 278 9.87 5.70 0.08
CA ILE A 278 9.29 4.38 0.36
C ILE A 278 10.35 3.31 0.12
N LYS A 279 10.91 2.76 1.20
CA LYS A 279 11.81 1.61 1.14
C LYS A 279 10.99 0.33 1.27
N SER A 280 10.91 -0.46 0.21
CA SER A 280 10.47 -1.87 0.04
C SER A 280 9.36 -2.50 0.92
N ASN A 281 8.85 -1.90 1.98
CA ASN A 281 7.82 -2.48 2.83
C ASN A 281 6.65 -1.51 3.07
N ILE A 282 5.57 -1.72 2.30
CA ILE A 282 4.37 -0.88 2.29
C ILE A 282 3.68 -0.87 3.66
N GLU A 283 3.64 -2.00 4.36
CA GLU A 283 2.90 -2.14 5.63
C GLU A 283 3.47 -1.30 6.78
N LEU A 284 4.79 -1.10 6.80
CA LEU A 284 5.46 -0.30 7.85
C LEU A 284 5.29 1.21 7.67
N GLN A 285 4.74 1.66 6.53
CA GLN A 285 4.64 3.08 6.19
C GLN A 285 3.21 3.63 6.21
N ARG A 286 2.22 2.78 6.41
CA ARG A 286 0.81 3.19 6.51
C ARG A 286 0.55 3.96 7.81
N ASN A 287 -0.49 4.81 7.78
CA ASN A 287 -1.01 5.49 8.97
C ASN A 287 -0.01 6.46 9.64
N LYS A 288 0.65 7.29 8.83
CA LYS A 288 1.50 8.38 9.31
C LYS A 288 0.88 9.77 9.15
N ILE A 289 -0.33 9.86 8.61
CA ILE A 289 -1.08 11.11 8.55
C ILE A 289 -1.80 11.30 9.89
N GLN A 290 -1.58 12.45 10.51
CA GLN A 290 -2.24 12.85 11.75
C GLN A 290 -3.43 13.74 11.43
N LEU A 291 -4.61 13.36 11.89
CA LEU A 291 -5.83 14.16 11.75
C LEU A 291 -6.04 15.05 12.94
N TYR A 292 -6.30 16.32 12.66
CA TYR A 292 -6.66 17.33 13.61
C TYR A 292 -8.05 17.92 13.29
N CYS A 293 -8.70 18.46 14.30
CA CYS A 293 -9.88 19.30 14.18
C CYS A 293 -9.66 20.54 15.03
N ASN A 294 -9.54 21.71 14.39
CA ASN A 294 -9.16 22.96 15.07
C ASN A 294 -7.88 22.81 15.92
N GLN A 295 -6.83 22.24 15.34
CA GLN A 295 -5.52 22.00 15.97
C GLN A 295 -5.53 21.01 17.15
N VAL A 296 -6.66 20.33 17.41
CA VAL A 296 -6.75 19.24 18.39
C VAL A 296 -6.61 17.91 17.72
N PHE A 297 -5.69 17.09 18.20
CA PHE A 297 -5.45 15.74 17.66
C PHE A 297 -6.70 14.86 17.80
N VAL A 298 -7.09 14.23 16.71
CA VAL A 298 -8.22 13.31 16.62
C VAL A 298 -7.74 11.86 16.56
N THR A 299 -7.01 11.54 15.51
CA THR A 299 -6.53 10.17 15.23
C THR A 299 -5.39 10.19 14.21
N ASP A 300 -4.62 9.13 14.17
CA ASP A 300 -3.67 8.80 13.10
C ASP A 300 -4.22 7.73 12.13
N GLN A 301 -5.43 7.24 12.37
CA GLN A 301 -6.14 6.31 11.49
C GLN A 301 -7.07 7.11 10.57
N VAL A 302 -6.58 7.46 9.39
CA VAL A 302 -7.30 8.30 8.41
C VAL A 302 -8.05 7.47 7.36
N GLU A 303 -8.28 6.20 7.62
CA GLU A 303 -9.08 5.33 6.77
C GLU A 303 -10.49 5.90 6.55
N GLY A 304 -10.90 5.97 5.29
CA GLY A 304 -12.18 6.58 4.91
C GLY A 304 -12.16 8.09 4.68
N ILE A 305 -11.15 8.83 5.19
CA ILE A 305 -10.97 10.26 4.86
C ILE A 305 -10.13 10.42 3.61
N VAL A 306 -9.06 9.67 3.50
CA VAL A 306 -8.21 9.64 2.32
C VAL A 306 -8.29 8.27 1.67
N PRO A 307 -8.16 8.17 0.34
CA PRO A 307 -8.01 6.89 -0.34
C PRO A 307 -6.84 6.09 0.23
N GLU A 308 -6.93 4.77 0.14
CA GLU A 308 -5.94 3.87 0.75
C GLU A 308 -4.52 4.15 0.27
N PHE A 309 -4.29 4.44 -1.01
CA PHE A 309 -2.96 4.76 -1.54
C PHE A 309 -2.38 6.06 -0.96
N LEU A 310 -3.23 7.02 -0.53
CA LEU A 310 -2.78 8.24 0.14
C LEU A 310 -2.37 8.01 1.59
N THR A 311 -2.74 6.89 2.20
CA THR A 311 -2.26 6.53 3.55
C THR A 311 -0.76 6.26 3.62
N LEU A 312 -0.11 6.13 2.46
CA LEU A 312 1.36 6.03 2.35
C LEU A 312 2.05 7.40 2.55
N LEU A 313 1.31 8.50 2.46
CA LEU A 313 1.85 9.82 2.75
C LEU A 313 2.02 10.03 4.26
N HIS A 314 2.90 10.94 4.61
CA HIS A 314 3.06 11.45 5.97
C HIS A 314 2.44 12.84 6.08
N GLY A 315 2.19 13.33 7.30
CA GLY A 315 1.84 14.71 7.48
C GLY A 315 0.66 14.95 8.40
N VAL A 316 -0.01 16.06 8.16
CA VAL A 316 -1.11 16.57 8.98
C VAL A 316 -2.25 16.99 8.08
N ILE A 317 -3.47 16.65 8.49
CA ILE A 317 -4.73 17.16 7.95
C ILE A 317 -5.49 17.78 9.11
N ASP A 318 -5.97 19.01 8.96
CA ASP A 318 -6.79 19.72 9.94
C ASP A 318 -8.06 20.25 9.27
N SER A 319 -9.22 19.79 9.74
CA SER A 319 -10.52 20.21 9.20
C SER A 319 -11.61 20.12 10.24
N PRO A 320 -12.35 21.22 10.49
CA PRO A 320 -13.54 21.22 11.33
C PRO A 320 -14.76 20.56 10.67
N ASP A 321 -14.73 20.40 9.33
CA ASP A 321 -15.85 19.89 8.55
C ASP A 321 -15.87 18.36 8.43
N ILE A 322 -14.89 17.68 9.02
CA ILE A 322 -14.87 16.23 9.11
C ILE A 322 -15.78 15.79 10.26
N PRO A 323 -16.87 15.04 9.98
CA PRO A 323 -17.80 14.61 11.01
C PRO A 323 -17.15 13.59 11.93
N LEU A 324 -17.00 13.96 13.18
CA LEU A 324 -16.48 13.13 14.25
C LEU A 324 -17.62 12.52 15.05
N ASN A 325 -17.43 11.30 15.57
CA ASN A 325 -18.32 10.77 16.58
C ASN A 325 -18.15 11.53 17.92
N VAL A 326 -18.98 11.19 18.90
CA VAL A 326 -18.94 11.83 20.23
C VAL A 326 -17.57 11.72 20.91
N SER A 327 -16.91 10.57 20.76
CA SER A 327 -15.57 10.34 21.32
C SER A 327 -14.43 10.90 20.46
N ARG A 328 -14.74 11.50 19.30
CA ARG A 328 -13.75 11.95 18.29
C ARG A 328 -12.71 10.87 17.91
N SER A 329 -13.01 9.60 18.18
CA SER A 329 -12.08 8.48 17.93
C SER A 329 -12.37 7.77 16.61
N TYR A 330 -13.57 7.95 16.07
CA TYR A 330 -14.01 7.32 14.83
C TYR A 330 -14.68 8.34 13.90
N LEU A 331 -14.48 8.13 12.62
CA LEU A 331 -15.04 8.93 11.55
C LEU A 331 -16.40 8.38 11.15
N GLN A 332 -17.35 9.28 10.95
CA GLN A 332 -18.62 8.90 10.33
C GLN A 332 -18.48 9.02 8.82
N SER A 333 -18.85 7.96 8.09
CA SER A 333 -18.93 8.01 6.62
C SER A 333 -20.00 9.00 6.19
N ASP A 334 -19.58 10.15 5.65
CA ASP A 334 -20.46 11.23 5.21
C ASP A 334 -20.08 11.70 3.80
N ALA A 335 -21.02 12.35 3.14
CA ALA A 335 -20.84 12.98 1.83
C ALA A 335 -19.69 14.02 1.82
N ASN A 336 -19.45 14.71 2.93
CA ASN A 336 -18.37 15.69 3.06
C ASN A 336 -16.99 15.02 3.08
N VAL A 337 -16.84 13.89 3.79
CA VAL A 337 -15.60 13.11 3.80
C VAL A 337 -15.22 12.69 2.38
N LYS A 338 -16.21 12.22 1.59
CA LYS A 338 -15.97 11.85 0.19
C LYS A 338 -15.52 13.04 -0.67
N LYS A 339 -16.08 14.23 -0.46
CA LYS A 339 -15.67 15.45 -1.16
C LYS A 339 -14.23 15.85 -0.80
N ILE A 340 -13.89 15.80 0.49
CA ILE A 340 -12.53 16.07 1.00
C ILE A 340 -11.55 15.09 0.40
N SER A 341 -11.86 13.80 0.43
CA SER A 341 -11.05 12.73 -0.16
C SER A 341 -10.78 12.97 -1.65
N THR A 342 -11.82 13.26 -2.44
CA THR A 342 -11.69 13.57 -3.88
C THR A 342 -10.84 14.82 -4.12
N TYR A 343 -11.00 15.84 -3.28
CA TYR A 343 -10.21 17.07 -3.39
C TYR A 343 -8.73 16.83 -3.10
N ILE A 344 -8.41 16.10 -2.03
CA ILE A 344 -7.02 15.75 -1.69
C ILE A 344 -6.39 14.96 -2.83
N THR A 345 -7.09 13.95 -3.35
CA THR A 345 -6.64 13.14 -4.51
C THR A 345 -6.31 14.03 -5.71
N LYS A 346 -7.21 14.97 -6.03
CA LYS A 346 -6.96 15.93 -7.10
C LYS A 346 -5.72 16.79 -6.84
N LYS A 347 -5.58 17.35 -5.65
CA LYS A 347 -4.42 18.21 -5.31
C LYS A 347 -3.10 17.44 -5.34
N VAL A 348 -3.10 16.18 -4.92
CA VAL A 348 -1.94 15.29 -5.03
C VAL A 348 -1.56 15.08 -6.50
N ALA A 349 -2.52 14.73 -7.36
CA ALA A 349 -2.27 14.56 -8.79
C ALA A 349 -1.80 15.85 -9.46
N ASP A 350 -2.43 17.00 -9.15
CA ASP A 350 -2.06 18.31 -9.68
C ASP A 350 -0.61 18.68 -9.28
N ARG A 351 -0.19 18.38 -8.04
CA ARG A 351 1.18 18.66 -7.57
C ARG A 351 2.21 17.76 -8.26
N LEU A 352 1.92 16.48 -8.41
CA LEU A 352 2.79 15.54 -9.12
C LEU A 352 2.99 15.99 -10.59
N ASN A 353 1.88 16.37 -11.25
CA ASN A 353 1.93 16.90 -12.62
C ASN A 353 2.72 18.20 -12.72
N SER A 354 2.59 19.11 -11.74
CA SER A 354 3.38 20.35 -11.67
C SER A 354 4.88 20.04 -11.60
N ILE A 355 5.30 19.18 -10.67
CA ILE A 355 6.71 18.81 -10.50
C ILE A 355 7.24 18.17 -11.78
N PHE A 356 6.47 17.27 -12.40
CA PHE A 356 6.82 16.67 -13.69
C PHE A 356 7.07 17.71 -14.79
N LYS A 357 6.20 18.73 -14.90
CA LYS A 357 6.29 19.78 -15.91
C LYS A 357 7.38 20.81 -15.62
N GLU A 358 7.58 21.17 -14.35
CA GLU A 358 8.53 22.17 -13.90
C GLU A 358 9.97 21.66 -14.01
N ASN A 359 10.23 20.41 -13.61
CA ASN A 359 11.56 19.82 -13.62
C ASN A 359 11.49 18.30 -13.86
N ARG A 360 11.31 17.93 -15.13
CA ARG A 360 11.20 16.54 -15.55
C ARG A 360 12.38 15.68 -15.10
N LYS A 361 13.61 16.23 -15.18
CA LYS A 361 14.82 15.48 -14.82
C LYS A 361 14.83 15.10 -13.34
N GLU A 362 14.50 16.05 -12.48
CA GLU A 362 14.39 15.79 -11.04
C GLU A 362 13.26 14.79 -10.72
N TYR A 363 12.15 14.85 -11.46
CA TYR A 363 11.06 13.91 -11.33
C TYR A 363 11.49 12.49 -11.72
N GLU A 364 12.23 12.33 -12.82
CA GLU A 364 12.80 11.05 -13.26
C GLU A 364 13.79 10.47 -12.23
N GLU A 365 14.64 11.30 -11.64
CA GLU A 365 15.56 10.89 -10.56
C GLU A 365 14.84 10.40 -9.30
N LYS A 366 13.62 10.90 -9.03
CA LYS A 366 12.76 10.49 -7.91
C LYS A 366 11.76 9.38 -8.28
N TRP A 367 11.73 8.96 -9.53
CA TRP A 367 10.70 8.04 -10.04
C TRP A 367 10.65 6.71 -9.28
N ASP A 368 11.78 6.12 -8.95
CA ASP A 368 11.84 4.84 -8.24
C ASP A 368 11.22 4.93 -6.83
N ASP A 369 11.29 6.09 -6.18
CA ASP A 369 10.63 6.38 -4.89
C ASP A 369 9.13 6.70 -5.06
N LEU A 370 8.71 7.24 -6.22
CA LEU A 370 7.33 7.65 -6.49
C LEU A 370 6.48 6.57 -7.15
N LYS A 371 7.13 5.68 -7.90
CA LYS A 371 6.49 4.66 -8.74
C LYS A 371 5.45 3.85 -7.98
N LEU A 372 5.81 3.36 -6.81
CA LEU A 372 4.92 2.52 -5.99
C LEU A 372 3.64 3.26 -5.60
N PHE A 373 3.77 4.51 -5.17
CA PHE A 373 2.64 5.36 -4.79
C PHE A 373 1.71 5.63 -5.99
N ILE A 374 2.29 6.02 -7.13
CA ILE A 374 1.54 6.34 -8.34
C ILE A 374 0.84 5.11 -8.89
N HIS A 375 1.53 3.98 -8.98
CA HIS A 375 0.94 2.72 -9.45
C HIS A 375 -0.18 2.23 -8.53
N TYR A 376 -0.01 2.34 -7.20
CA TYR A 376 -1.07 1.97 -6.27
C TYR A 376 -2.32 2.85 -6.46
N GLY A 377 -2.14 4.15 -6.60
CA GLY A 377 -3.23 5.08 -6.90
C GLY A 377 -3.95 4.77 -8.20
N MET A 378 -3.20 4.51 -9.28
CA MET A 378 -3.75 4.17 -10.60
C MET A 378 -4.51 2.84 -10.59
N LEU A 379 -4.03 1.84 -9.84
CA LEU A 379 -4.69 0.54 -9.71
C LEU A 379 -5.95 0.59 -8.85
N SER A 380 -6.00 1.49 -7.87
CA SER A 380 -7.09 1.57 -6.90
C SER A 380 -8.20 2.54 -7.27
N GLN A 381 -7.92 3.55 -8.13
CA GLN A 381 -8.87 4.61 -8.47
C GLN A 381 -8.77 5.07 -9.93
N ASP A 382 -9.84 4.87 -10.69
CA ASP A 382 -9.93 5.30 -12.09
C ASP A 382 -9.74 6.82 -12.26
N ASP A 383 -10.33 7.63 -11.37
CA ASP A 383 -10.16 9.09 -11.39
C ASP A 383 -8.70 9.53 -11.22
N PHE A 384 -7.93 8.79 -10.42
CA PHE A 384 -6.50 9.05 -10.27
C PHE A 384 -5.72 8.57 -11.49
N TYR A 385 -6.07 7.42 -12.07
CA TYR A 385 -5.49 6.95 -13.34
C TYR A 385 -5.61 8.00 -14.43
N ASP A 386 -6.82 8.54 -14.64
CA ASP A 386 -7.07 9.53 -15.68
C ASP A 386 -6.23 10.81 -15.52
N ARG A 387 -5.84 11.16 -14.32
CA ARG A 387 -4.95 12.29 -14.04
C ARG A 387 -3.47 11.93 -14.10
N ALA A 388 -3.11 10.72 -13.70
CA ALA A 388 -1.72 10.29 -13.56
C ALA A 388 -1.11 9.76 -14.85
N LYS A 389 -1.90 9.29 -15.81
CA LYS A 389 -1.42 8.72 -17.08
C LYS A 389 -0.49 9.64 -17.87
N ASP A 390 -0.61 10.97 -17.70
CA ASP A 390 0.18 11.95 -18.41
C ASP A 390 1.57 12.21 -17.78
N PHE A 391 1.77 11.82 -16.50
CA PHE A 391 3.04 11.98 -15.78
C PHE A 391 3.57 10.68 -15.18
N ALA A 392 2.83 9.58 -15.28
CA ALA A 392 3.34 8.25 -14.96
C ALA A 392 4.37 7.83 -16.01
N LEU A 393 5.46 7.20 -15.55
CA LEU A 393 6.58 6.87 -16.40
C LEU A 393 6.79 5.36 -16.53
N PHE A 394 7.25 4.94 -17.70
CA PHE A 394 7.98 3.70 -17.89
C PHE A 394 9.48 3.96 -17.73
N LYS A 395 10.20 3.00 -17.18
CA LYS A 395 11.66 2.95 -17.15
C LYS A 395 12.12 1.76 -17.96
N ASP A 396 13.05 1.97 -18.88
CA ASP A 396 13.64 0.86 -19.66
C ASP A 396 14.86 0.25 -18.94
N VAL A 397 15.36 -0.85 -19.47
CA VAL A 397 16.53 -1.57 -18.92
C VAL A 397 17.82 -0.77 -19.00
N ASP A 398 17.87 0.29 -19.80
CA ASP A 398 19.00 1.23 -19.91
C ASP A 398 18.84 2.42 -18.94
N GLY A 399 17.76 2.46 -18.16
CA GLY A 399 17.49 3.49 -17.14
C GLY A 399 16.88 4.77 -17.71
N LYS A 400 16.41 4.78 -18.94
CA LYS A 400 15.70 5.92 -19.53
C LYS A 400 14.23 5.89 -19.16
N HIS A 401 13.67 7.08 -18.97
CA HIS A 401 12.27 7.27 -18.59
C HIS A 401 11.45 7.83 -19.75
N TYR A 402 10.21 7.35 -19.85
CA TYR A 402 9.27 7.75 -20.91
C TYR A 402 7.86 7.86 -20.32
N THR A 403 7.08 8.83 -20.76
CA THR A 403 5.62 8.78 -20.58
C THR A 403 5.03 7.63 -21.41
N TYR A 404 3.81 7.23 -21.15
CA TYR A 404 3.16 6.14 -21.89
C TYR A 404 3.07 6.46 -23.40
N GLU A 405 2.77 7.70 -23.77
CA GLU A 405 2.69 8.11 -25.19
C GLU A 405 4.08 8.24 -25.85
N GLU A 406 5.10 8.69 -25.13
CA GLU A 406 6.47 8.69 -25.64
C GLU A 406 6.97 7.28 -25.91
N TYR A 407 6.72 6.35 -24.99
CA TYR A 407 7.14 4.96 -25.14
C TYR A 407 6.37 4.27 -26.28
N LYS A 408 5.06 4.47 -26.35
CA LYS A 408 4.23 3.99 -27.46
C LYS A 408 4.77 4.47 -28.82
N THR A 409 5.14 5.73 -28.92
CA THR A 409 5.73 6.30 -30.14
C THR A 409 7.08 5.66 -30.46
N LEU A 410 7.93 5.45 -29.46
CA LEU A 410 9.25 4.84 -29.60
C LEU A 410 9.18 3.42 -30.18
N ILE A 411 8.26 2.60 -29.71
CA ILE A 411 8.22 1.16 -30.04
C ILE A 411 7.31 0.83 -31.23
N LYS A 412 6.48 1.76 -31.69
CA LYS A 412 5.42 1.53 -32.66
C LYS A 412 5.89 0.83 -33.93
N ASP A 413 7.00 1.27 -34.52
CA ASP A 413 7.46 0.76 -35.82
C ASP A 413 8.09 -0.64 -35.70
N ASN A 414 8.77 -0.90 -34.58
CA ASN A 414 9.51 -2.14 -34.39
C ASN A 414 8.77 -3.21 -33.57
N GLN A 415 7.82 -2.81 -32.73
CA GLN A 415 7.17 -3.72 -31.80
C GLN A 415 5.66 -3.88 -32.03
N THR A 416 5.21 -3.64 -33.26
CA THR A 416 3.85 -3.96 -33.70
C THR A 416 3.84 -5.36 -34.35
N ASP A 417 2.93 -6.23 -33.90
CA ASP A 417 2.73 -7.56 -34.46
C ASP A 417 1.93 -7.53 -35.77
N LYS A 418 1.81 -8.67 -36.46
CA LYS A 418 1.04 -8.80 -37.72
C LYS A 418 -0.46 -8.53 -37.57
N GLU A 419 -1.00 -8.60 -36.35
CA GLU A 419 -2.40 -8.32 -36.02
C GLU A 419 -2.64 -6.85 -35.70
N GLY A 420 -1.55 -6.05 -35.62
CA GLY A 420 -1.57 -4.64 -35.30
C GLY A 420 -1.61 -4.38 -33.79
N ASN A 421 -1.24 -5.35 -32.96
CA ASN A 421 -1.07 -5.13 -31.52
C ASN A 421 0.35 -4.60 -31.25
N LEU A 422 0.43 -3.61 -30.38
CA LEU A 422 1.68 -3.06 -29.89
C LEU A 422 2.20 -3.89 -28.71
N ILE A 423 3.39 -4.43 -28.82
CA ILE A 423 3.97 -5.34 -27.82
C ILE A 423 4.97 -4.57 -26.97
N TYR A 424 4.64 -4.41 -25.70
CA TYR A 424 5.49 -3.85 -24.66
C TYR A 424 6.32 -4.96 -24.04
N LEU A 425 7.59 -5.09 -24.46
CA LEU A 425 8.49 -6.05 -23.87
C LEU A 425 8.98 -5.58 -22.51
N TYR A 426 9.06 -6.47 -21.53
CA TYR A 426 9.58 -6.13 -20.21
C TYR A 426 10.44 -7.23 -19.60
N ALA A 427 11.33 -6.84 -18.70
CA ALA A 427 12.13 -7.71 -17.84
C ALA A 427 11.82 -7.38 -16.37
N THR A 428 11.85 -8.39 -15.51
CA THR A 428 11.67 -8.23 -14.06
C THR A 428 12.98 -8.35 -13.28
N ASP A 429 14.00 -8.94 -13.90
CA ASP A 429 15.35 -9.10 -13.39
C ASP A 429 16.35 -8.83 -14.52
N LYS A 430 16.99 -7.68 -14.48
CA LYS A 430 17.91 -7.25 -15.53
C LYS A 430 19.13 -8.19 -15.66
N GLU A 431 19.63 -8.69 -14.55
CA GLU A 431 20.81 -9.58 -14.56
C GLU A 431 20.43 -11.02 -14.93
N GLY A 432 19.39 -11.54 -14.29
CA GLY A 432 18.94 -12.91 -14.56
C GLY A 432 18.38 -13.11 -15.98
N GLN A 433 17.80 -12.05 -16.58
CA GLN A 433 17.24 -12.07 -17.93
C GLN A 433 18.15 -11.42 -18.98
N TYR A 434 19.42 -11.18 -18.66
CA TYR A 434 20.35 -10.44 -19.50
C TYR A 434 20.43 -10.95 -20.95
N SER A 435 20.53 -12.25 -21.18
CA SER A 435 20.64 -12.82 -22.54
C SER A 435 19.37 -12.61 -23.38
N PHE A 436 18.20 -12.66 -22.76
CA PHE A 436 16.92 -12.38 -23.43
C PHE A 436 16.79 -10.90 -23.77
N ILE A 437 17.23 -10.02 -22.86
CA ILE A 437 17.27 -8.56 -23.07
C ILE A 437 18.18 -8.24 -24.25
N GLU A 438 19.40 -8.79 -24.29
CA GLU A 438 20.35 -8.53 -25.38
C GLU A 438 19.86 -9.10 -26.72
N SER A 439 19.19 -10.27 -26.72
CA SER A 439 18.56 -10.81 -27.92
C SER A 439 17.45 -9.91 -28.45
N ALA A 440 16.62 -9.36 -27.58
CA ALA A 440 15.57 -8.39 -27.95
C ALA A 440 16.18 -7.08 -28.49
N LYS A 441 17.19 -6.54 -27.82
CA LYS A 441 17.92 -5.34 -28.25
C LYS A 441 18.62 -5.57 -29.62
N GLY A 442 19.15 -6.76 -29.87
CA GLY A 442 19.73 -7.15 -31.15
C GLY A 442 18.73 -7.13 -32.33
N LYS A 443 17.44 -7.29 -32.06
CA LYS A 443 16.34 -7.11 -33.02
C LYS A 443 15.85 -5.66 -33.13
N GLY A 444 16.45 -4.73 -32.39
CA GLY A 444 16.04 -3.33 -32.33
C GLY A 444 14.81 -3.09 -31.43
N TYR A 445 14.49 -4.02 -30.54
CA TYR A 445 13.39 -3.88 -29.57
C TYR A 445 13.86 -3.14 -28.32
N ASN A 446 12.98 -2.31 -27.75
CA ASN A 446 13.17 -1.72 -26.44
C ASN A 446 12.49 -2.58 -25.37
N VAL A 447 13.10 -2.67 -24.19
CA VAL A 447 12.64 -3.52 -23.08
C VAL A 447 12.47 -2.65 -21.85
N LEU A 448 11.28 -2.71 -21.24
CA LEU A 448 10.98 -2.06 -19.97
C LEU A 448 11.58 -2.82 -18.80
N LEU A 449 11.88 -2.12 -17.71
CA LEU A 449 12.27 -2.72 -16.44
C LEU A 449 11.11 -2.68 -15.44
N PHE A 450 10.58 -3.84 -15.10
CA PHE A 450 9.49 -4.04 -14.15
C PHE A 450 10.03 -4.69 -12.87
N ASP A 451 10.80 -3.92 -12.10
CA ASP A 451 11.44 -4.34 -10.85
C ASP A 451 10.63 -4.03 -9.59
N GLY A 452 9.48 -3.37 -9.75
CA GLY A 452 8.57 -3.00 -8.68
C GLY A 452 7.44 -4.01 -8.45
N GLN A 453 6.94 -4.08 -7.21
CA GLN A 453 5.89 -5.03 -6.81
C GLN A 453 4.57 -4.84 -7.56
N LEU A 454 4.26 -3.62 -8.02
CA LEU A 454 3.01 -3.29 -8.70
C LEU A 454 3.17 -3.21 -10.23
N ASP A 455 4.35 -3.41 -10.79
CA ASP A 455 4.58 -3.24 -12.23
C ASP A 455 3.81 -4.29 -13.07
N VAL A 456 3.76 -5.55 -12.64
CA VAL A 456 3.02 -6.60 -13.33
C VAL A 456 1.49 -6.41 -13.21
N PRO A 457 0.92 -6.10 -12.03
CA PRO A 457 -0.47 -5.65 -11.94
C PRO A 457 -0.78 -4.43 -12.83
N MET A 458 0.14 -3.45 -12.90
CA MET A 458 0.00 -2.30 -13.80
C MET A 458 -0.06 -2.71 -15.26
N ALA A 459 0.80 -3.63 -15.71
CA ALA A 459 0.76 -4.15 -17.08
C ALA A 459 -0.62 -4.72 -17.43
N SER A 460 -1.18 -5.54 -16.52
CA SER A 460 -2.51 -6.14 -16.72
C SER A 460 -3.64 -5.11 -16.80
N MET A 461 -3.57 -4.04 -16.00
CA MET A 461 -4.52 -2.93 -16.06
C MET A 461 -4.34 -2.11 -17.35
N LEU A 462 -3.09 -1.81 -17.74
CA LEU A 462 -2.78 -1.04 -18.94
C LEU A 462 -3.21 -1.78 -20.22
N GLU A 463 -3.13 -3.11 -20.29
CA GLU A 463 -3.67 -3.90 -21.39
C GLU A 463 -5.18 -3.71 -21.58
N GLN A 464 -5.92 -3.46 -20.50
CA GLN A 464 -7.36 -3.17 -20.56
C GLN A 464 -7.66 -1.72 -20.96
N LYS A 465 -6.78 -0.77 -20.59
CA LYS A 465 -6.96 0.67 -20.83
C LYS A 465 -6.37 1.14 -22.17
N LEU A 466 -5.32 0.49 -22.65
CA LEU A 466 -4.64 0.83 -23.89
C LEU A 466 -5.09 -0.11 -25.01
N GLU A 467 -5.75 0.46 -26.04
CA GLU A 467 -6.21 -0.30 -27.19
C GLU A 467 -5.06 -1.02 -27.90
N LYS A 468 -5.27 -2.28 -28.28
CA LYS A 468 -4.33 -3.10 -29.04
C LYS A 468 -2.92 -3.13 -28.43
N SER A 469 -2.82 -3.19 -27.11
CA SER A 469 -1.56 -3.24 -26.38
C SER A 469 -1.43 -4.55 -25.60
N ARG A 470 -0.27 -5.16 -25.63
CA ARG A 470 0.08 -6.36 -24.87
C ARG A 470 1.42 -6.18 -24.19
N PHE A 471 1.53 -6.64 -22.97
CA PHE A 471 2.80 -6.67 -22.24
C PHE A 471 3.32 -8.10 -22.20
N THR A 472 4.55 -8.31 -22.65
CA THR A 472 5.16 -9.62 -22.79
C THR A 472 6.54 -9.62 -22.15
N ARG A 473 6.81 -10.58 -21.24
CA ARG A 473 8.13 -10.68 -20.62
C ARG A 473 9.13 -11.26 -21.62
N VAL A 474 10.35 -10.74 -21.63
CA VAL A 474 11.37 -11.08 -22.63
C VAL A 474 11.77 -12.56 -22.68
N ASP A 475 11.56 -13.31 -21.58
CA ASP A 475 11.85 -14.74 -21.47
C ASP A 475 10.61 -15.63 -21.59
N SER A 476 9.47 -15.05 -22.01
CA SER A 476 8.23 -15.82 -22.18
C SER A 476 8.24 -16.71 -23.40
N ASP A 477 9.02 -16.35 -24.41
CA ASP A 477 9.24 -17.13 -25.62
C ASP A 477 10.59 -16.77 -26.24
N VAL A 478 10.97 -17.45 -27.32
CA VAL A 478 12.14 -17.07 -28.13
C VAL A 478 11.90 -15.70 -28.77
N VAL A 479 12.97 -14.95 -29.00
CA VAL A 479 12.88 -13.55 -29.45
C VAL A 479 12.07 -13.36 -30.74
N ASP A 480 12.09 -14.34 -31.65
CA ASP A 480 11.36 -14.29 -32.91
C ASP A 480 9.84 -14.45 -32.74
N HIS A 481 9.39 -15.04 -31.63
CA HIS A 481 7.98 -15.22 -31.29
C HIS A 481 7.39 -14.14 -30.36
N LEU A 482 8.25 -13.35 -29.70
CA LEU A 482 7.79 -12.28 -28.83
C LEU A 482 6.94 -11.25 -29.60
N ILE A 483 7.33 -10.97 -30.87
CA ILE A 483 6.61 -10.08 -31.77
C ILE A 483 6.49 -10.76 -33.14
N VAL A 484 5.34 -11.35 -33.38
CA VAL A 484 5.09 -12.10 -34.62
C VAL A 484 4.84 -11.12 -35.77
N LYS A 485 5.80 -10.94 -36.66
CA LYS A 485 5.70 -10.06 -37.84
C LYS A 485 5.30 -10.81 -39.11
N ASP A 486 5.80 -12.02 -39.28
CA ASP A 486 5.56 -12.85 -40.46
C ASP A 486 4.94 -14.19 -40.06
N ASP A 487 4.45 -14.94 -41.03
CA ASP A 487 4.03 -16.31 -40.83
C ASP A 487 5.26 -17.19 -40.49
N LYS A 488 5.01 -18.29 -39.75
CA LYS A 488 6.08 -19.19 -39.30
C LYS A 488 6.99 -19.61 -40.48
N LYS A 489 8.29 -19.52 -40.26
CA LYS A 489 9.25 -20.19 -41.13
C LYS A 489 8.99 -21.69 -41.08
N GLU A 490 9.10 -22.39 -42.25
CA GLU A 490 9.07 -23.84 -42.27
C GLU A 490 10.24 -24.39 -41.44
N ASP A 491 9.96 -25.42 -40.64
CA ASP A 491 10.97 -26.07 -39.83
C ASP A 491 12.07 -26.65 -40.72
N ALA A 492 13.33 -26.44 -40.36
CA ALA A 492 14.48 -26.91 -41.12
C ALA A 492 14.63 -28.46 -41.09
N LEU A 493 13.99 -29.11 -40.13
CA LEU A 493 14.00 -30.57 -39.95
C LEU A 493 12.63 -31.17 -40.27
N ASP A 494 12.63 -32.37 -40.84
CA ASP A 494 11.41 -33.13 -41.00
C ASP A 494 10.83 -33.55 -39.63
N LYS A 495 9.53 -33.86 -39.62
CA LYS A 495 8.80 -34.18 -38.40
C LYS A 495 9.38 -35.36 -37.62
N GLU A 496 9.86 -36.41 -38.32
CA GLU A 496 10.41 -37.62 -37.68
C GLU A 496 11.71 -37.30 -36.94
N THR A 497 12.60 -36.53 -37.56
CA THR A 497 13.86 -36.04 -36.96
C THR A 497 13.59 -35.09 -35.79
N SER A 498 12.62 -34.17 -35.91
CA SER A 498 12.21 -33.26 -34.83
C SER A 498 11.65 -34.02 -33.63
N ASP A 499 10.80 -35.03 -33.85
CA ASP A 499 10.24 -35.90 -32.81
C ASP A 499 11.31 -36.70 -32.09
N ASN A 500 12.30 -37.26 -32.83
CA ASN A 500 13.42 -38.00 -32.27
C ASN A 500 14.28 -37.09 -31.38
N LEU A 501 14.66 -35.94 -31.89
CA LEU A 501 15.44 -34.96 -31.16
C LEU A 501 14.75 -34.53 -29.87
N SER A 502 13.44 -34.22 -29.95
CA SER A 502 12.63 -33.87 -28.79
C SER A 502 12.60 -34.98 -27.73
N GLU A 503 12.47 -36.24 -28.13
CA GLU A 503 12.47 -37.39 -27.22
C GLU A 503 13.82 -37.64 -26.57
N MET A 504 14.92 -37.48 -27.30
CA MET A 504 16.28 -37.57 -26.75
C MET A 504 16.48 -36.58 -25.61
N PHE A 505 16.16 -35.29 -25.81
CA PHE A 505 16.30 -34.27 -24.78
C PHE A 505 15.31 -34.48 -23.63
N ARG A 506 14.03 -34.78 -23.92
CA ARG A 506 13.00 -35.02 -22.90
C ARG A 506 13.39 -36.15 -21.95
N SER A 507 13.97 -37.25 -22.48
CA SER A 507 14.35 -38.41 -21.68
C SER A 507 15.49 -38.12 -20.67
N GLN A 508 16.29 -37.08 -20.92
CA GLN A 508 17.41 -36.68 -20.06
C GLN A 508 17.10 -35.46 -19.16
N MET A 509 15.91 -34.86 -19.27
CA MET A 509 15.54 -33.76 -18.41
C MET A 509 15.43 -34.21 -16.95
N PRO A 510 15.96 -33.41 -15.99
CA PRO A 510 15.86 -33.75 -14.59
C PRO A 510 14.41 -33.69 -14.11
N LYS A 511 14.03 -34.62 -13.22
CA LYS A 511 12.74 -34.55 -12.52
C LYS A 511 12.83 -33.51 -11.41
N MET A 512 12.00 -32.51 -11.48
CA MET A 512 11.88 -31.44 -10.46
C MET A 512 10.46 -31.44 -9.89
N ASP A 513 10.32 -31.38 -8.57
CA ASP A 513 9.04 -31.50 -7.87
C ASP A 513 7.99 -30.43 -8.26
N LYS A 514 8.44 -29.30 -8.80
CA LYS A 514 7.58 -28.16 -9.14
C LYS A 514 7.81 -27.60 -10.53
N ALA A 515 8.40 -28.37 -11.44
CA ALA A 515 8.64 -27.95 -12.81
C ALA A 515 8.33 -29.08 -13.81
N GLU A 516 7.66 -28.73 -14.90
CA GLU A 516 7.39 -29.56 -16.04
C GLU A 516 8.09 -28.97 -17.27
N PHE A 517 8.74 -29.85 -18.09
CA PHE A 517 9.49 -29.44 -19.25
C PHE A 517 8.84 -29.98 -20.53
N TYR A 518 8.57 -29.10 -21.47
CA TYR A 518 8.04 -29.40 -22.79
C TYR A 518 9.13 -29.09 -23.80
N VAL A 519 9.55 -30.11 -24.59
CA VAL A 519 10.63 -29.93 -25.56
C VAL A 519 10.05 -29.75 -26.94
N GLN A 520 10.53 -28.72 -27.65
CA GLN A 520 10.15 -28.38 -29.03
C GLN A 520 11.38 -28.01 -29.83
N VAL A 521 11.32 -28.20 -31.16
CA VAL A 521 12.43 -27.94 -32.10
C VAL A 521 12.01 -26.80 -33.02
N GLU A 522 12.89 -25.78 -33.17
CA GLU A 522 12.64 -24.61 -33.98
C GLU A 522 13.90 -24.16 -34.76
N SER A 523 13.68 -23.48 -35.87
CA SER A 523 14.73 -22.85 -36.65
C SER A 523 14.95 -21.40 -36.18
N LEU A 524 16.03 -21.16 -35.41
CA LEU A 524 16.32 -19.84 -34.81
C LEU A 524 17.53 -19.12 -35.43
N GLY A 525 18.16 -19.76 -36.43
CA GLY A 525 19.39 -19.31 -37.07
C GLY A 525 20.65 -19.79 -36.37
N GLU A 526 21.76 -19.84 -37.12
CA GLU A 526 23.02 -20.46 -36.67
C GLU A 526 23.70 -19.74 -35.50
N GLN A 527 23.42 -18.46 -35.30
CA GLN A 527 24.03 -17.64 -34.23
C GLN A 527 23.24 -17.66 -32.90
N ALA A 528 22.01 -18.17 -32.90
CA ALA A 528 21.21 -18.28 -31.69
C ALA A 528 21.70 -19.46 -30.83
N LEU A 529 21.41 -19.44 -29.55
CA LEU A 529 21.79 -20.50 -28.61
C LEU A 529 21.23 -21.86 -29.05
N PRO A 530 21.96 -22.97 -28.80
CA PRO A 530 21.52 -24.32 -29.20
C PRO A 530 20.27 -24.79 -28.44
N VAL A 531 20.12 -24.36 -27.17
CA VAL A 531 18.98 -24.69 -26.30
C VAL A 531 18.59 -23.44 -25.51
N ILE A 532 17.32 -23.12 -25.53
CA ILE A 532 16.73 -21.98 -24.81
C ILE A 532 15.60 -22.49 -23.95
N ILE A 533 15.52 -22.03 -22.68
CA ILE A 533 14.40 -22.32 -21.79
C ILE A 533 13.53 -21.06 -21.71
N THR A 534 12.25 -21.21 -22.01
CA THR A 534 11.25 -20.13 -21.90
C THR A 534 10.12 -20.53 -20.96
N GLN A 535 9.39 -19.54 -20.41
CA GLN A 535 8.27 -19.78 -19.51
C GLN A 535 7.02 -19.04 -19.99
N SER A 536 5.94 -19.76 -20.27
CA SER A 536 4.68 -19.17 -20.75
C SER A 536 4.21 -17.98 -19.89
N GLU A 537 4.02 -16.84 -20.54
CA GLU A 537 3.54 -15.60 -19.93
C GLU A 537 2.22 -15.81 -19.18
N TYR A 538 1.27 -16.51 -19.80
CA TYR A 538 -0.05 -16.75 -19.23
C TYR A 538 0.02 -17.50 -17.89
N MET A 539 0.73 -18.65 -17.86
CA MET A 539 0.83 -19.48 -16.65
C MET A 539 1.56 -18.74 -15.53
N ARG A 540 2.59 -18.01 -15.88
CA ARG A 540 3.36 -17.21 -14.93
C ARG A 540 2.51 -16.11 -14.29
N ARG A 541 1.78 -15.33 -15.10
CA ARG A 541 0.88 -14.29 -14.59
C ARG A 541 -0.22 -14.86 -13.72
N MET A 542 -0.81 -15.99 -14.09
CA MET A 542 -1.83 -16.66 -13.27
C MET A 542 -1.27 -17.03 -11.89
N LYS A 543 -0.05 -17.52 -11.82
CA LYS A 543 0.63 -17.82 -10.55
C LYS A 543 0.95 -16.56 -9.74
N GLU A 544 1.43 -15.52 -10.36
CA GLU A 544 1.72 -14.25 -9.68
C GLU A 544 0.43 -13.64 -9.10
N MET A 545 -0.65 -13.60 -9.88
CA MET A 545 -1.95 -13.12 -9.43
C MET A 545 -2.55 -13.99 -8.31
N SER A 546 -2.26 -15.29 -8.27
CA SER A 546 -2.74 -16.19 -7.22
C SER A 546 -2.23 -15.83 -5.82
N ARG A 547 -1.15 -15.05 -5.72
CA ARG A 547 -0.61 -14.54 -4.45
C ARG A 547 -1.47 -13.44 -3.85
N TYR A 548 -2.24 -12.74 -4.68
CA TYR A 548 -3.04 -11.57 -4.29
C TYR A 548 -4.55 -11.83 -4.33
N GLN A 549 -5.00 -12.91 -5.00
CA GLN A 549 -6.42 -13.23 -5.15
C GLN A 549 -6.74 -14.62 -4.61
N ALA A 550 -7.47 -14.68 -3.51
CA ALA A 550 -7.83 -15.94 -2.84
C ALA A 550 -8.54 -16.96 -3.75
N GLY A 551 -9.32 -16.50 -4.74
CA GLY A 551 -9.99 -17.36 -5.74
C GLY A 551 -9.05 -18.06 -6.73
N MET A 552 -7.79 -17.66 -6.82
CA MET A 552 -6.77 -18.21 -7.73
C MET A 552 -5.73 -19.10 -7.05
N ALA A 553 -5.92 -19.46 -5.78
CA ALA A 553 -4.98 -20.27 -4.99
C ALA A 553 -4.61 -21.62 -5.65
N PHE A 554 -5.46 -22.15 -6.54
CA PHE A 554 -5.19 -23.36 -7.32
C PHE A 554 -3.96 -23.20 -8.19
N TYR A 555 -3.78 -22.06 -8.87
CA TYR A 555 -2.62 -21.83 -9.73
C TYR A 555 -1.29 -21.78 -8.96
N ALA A 556 -1.31 -21.36 -7.69
CA ALA A 556 -0.11 -21.35 -6.85
C ALA A 556 0.48 -22.75 -6.60
N GLN A 557 -0.36 -23.80 -6.70
CA GLN A 557 0.04 -25.19 -6.45
C GLN A 557 0.45 -25.94 -7.73
N MET A 558 0.16 -25.39 -8.91
CA MET A 558 0.54 -26.02 -10.17
C MET A 558 2.06 -26.00 -10.37
N PRO A 559 2.66 -27.04 -10.98
CA PRO A 559 4.07 -26.98 -11.37
C PRO A 559 4.31 -25.85 -12.37
N ASP A 560 5.52 -25.31 -12.40
CA ASP A 560 5.93 -24.37 -13.43
C ASP A 560 6.14 -25.09 -14.74
N ALA A 561 5.51 -24.61 -15.82
CA ALA A 561 5.68 -25.15 -17.16
C ALA A 561 6.76 -24.37 -17.90
N TYR A 562 7.79 -25.07 -18.35
CA TYR A 562 8.89 -24.54 -19.13
C TYR A 562 8.95 -25.16 -20.51
N ASN A 563 9.22 -24.36 -21.53
CA ASN A 563 9.49 -24.85 -22.89
C ASN A 563 11.01 -24.89 -23.09
N ILE A 564 11.48 -26.05 -23.53
CA ILE A 564 12.87 -26.28 -23.95
C ILE A 564 12.88 -26.19 -25.48
N VAL A 565 13.39 -25.08 -26.01
CA VAL A 565 13.47 -24.85 -27.44
C VAL A 565 14.85 -25.28 -27.95
N LEU A 566 14.87 -26.27 -28.81
CA LEU A 566 16.08 -26.77 -29.47
C LEU A 566 16.23 -26.07 -30.81
N ASN A 567 17.36 -25.40 -31.02
CA ASN A 567 17.64 -24.68 -32.26
C ASN A 567 18.18 -25.63 -33.34
N SER A 568 17.33 -26.01 -34.28
CA SER A 568 17.69 -26.92 -35.38
C SER A 568 18.82 -26.41 -36.31
N ASP A 569 19.04 -25.08 -36.34
CA ASP A 569 20.10 -24.49 -37.19
C ASP A 569 21.49 -24.54 -36.56
N HIS A 570 21.54 -24.69 -35.22
CA HIS A 570 22.81 -24.65 -34.50
C HIS A 570 23.69 -25.91 -34.78
N ALA A 571 24.99 -25.70 -35.03
CA ALA A 571 25.93 -26.75 -35.40
C ALA A 571 25.96 -27.95 -34.40
N LEU A 572 25.85 -27.68 -33.08
CA LEU A 572 25.84 -28.73 -32.07
C LEU A 572 24.56 -29.59 -32.16
N ILE A 573 23.42 -29.02 -32.48
CA ILE A 573 22.16 -29.76 -32.65
C ILE A 573 22.21 -30.59 -33.94
N LYS A 574 22.69 -30.00 -35.05
CA LYS A 574 22.93 -30.74 -36.30
C LYS A 574 23.86 -31.94 -36.07
N GLY A 575 24.95 -31.74 -35.31
CA GLY A 575 25.88 -32.83 -34.96
C GLY A 575 25.25 -33.93 -34.11
N ILE A 576 24.30 -33.61 -33.21
CA ILE A 576 23.55 -34.63 -32.44
C ILE A 576 22.68 -35.47 -33.39
N VAL A 577 21.97 -34.84 -34.34
CA VAL A 577 21.12 -35.49 -35.33
C VAL A 577 21.96 -36.42 -36.24
N GLU A 578 23.11 -35.95 -36.71
CA GLU A 578 24.04 -36.78 -37.54
C GLU A 578 24.57 -38.00 -36.77
N ASN A 579 24.94 -37.79 -35.50
CA ASN A 579 25.39 -38.89 -34.63
C ASN A 579 24.28 -39.90 -34.33
N GLU A 580 23.04 -39.44 -34.07
CA GLU A 580 21.88 -40.31 -33.87
C GLU A 580 21.60 -41.13 -35.13
N ASN A 581 21.55 -40.50 -36.30
CA ASN A 581 21.35 -41.16 -37.60
C ASN A 581 22.42 -42.21 -37.91
N THR A 582 23.64 -42.04 -37.39
CA THR A 582 24.71 -42.99 -37.58
C THR A 582 24.65 -44.14 -36.57
N ALA A 583 24.43 -43.82 -35.30
CA ALA A 583 24.52 -44.78 -34.21
C ALA A 583 23.25 -45.65 -34.06
N CYS A 584 22.06 -45.09 -34.33
CA CYS A 584 20.77 -45.74 -34.08
C CYS A 584 20.08 -46.27 -35.34
N ALA A 585 20.63 -46.05 -36.54
CA ALA A 585 19.99 -46.40 -37.82
C ALA A 585 19.54 -47.86 -37.90
N ASP A 586 20.39 -48.79 -37.51
CA ASP A 586 20.11 -50.22 -37.64
C ASP A 586 19.00 -50.69 -36.67
N GLU A 587 18.86 -50.06 -35.51
CA GLU A 587 17.84 -50.39 -34.52
C GLU A 587 16.52 -49.63 -34.78
N LEU A 588 16.57 -48.38 -35.24
CA LEU A 588 15.39 -47.54 -35.46
C LEU A 588 14.64 -47.88 -36.76
N LYS A 589 15.33 -48.18 -37.86
CA LYS A 589 14.70 -48.47 -39.15
C LYS A 589 13.61 -49.55 -39.08
N PRO A 590 13.87 -50.77 -38.48
CA PRO A 590 12.80 -51.77 -38.38
C PRO A 590 11.63 -51.31 -37.51
N VAL A 591 11.88 -50.66 -36.40
CA VAL A 591 10.84 -50.17 -35.48
C VAL A 591 9.96 -49.11 -36.15
N VAL A 592 10.57 -48.16 -36.85
CA VAL A 592 9.85 -47.11 -37.59
C VAL A 592 9.03 -47.67 -38.75
N SER A 593 9.61 -48.66 -39.49
CA SER A 593 8.93 -49.33 -40.60
C SER A 593 7.69 -50.08 -40.10
N GLU A 594 7.81 -50.87 -39.03
CA GLU A 594 6.70 -51.59 -38.42
C GLU A 594 5.63 -50.62 -37.87
N MET A 595 6.04 -49.54 -37.21
CA MET A 595 5.11 -48.53 -36.71
C MET A 595 4.32 -47.84 -37.84
N LYS A 596 4.97 -47.50 -38.96
CA LYS A 596 4.30 -46.95 -40.16
C LYS A 596 3.28 -47.94 -40.74
N GLY A 597 3.63 -49.23 -40.78
CA GLY A 597 2.71 -50.27 -41.23
C GLY A 597 1.46 -50.43 -40.33
N LEU A 598 1.69 -50.42 -39.01
CA LEU A 598 0.62 -50.48 -38.01
C LEU A 598 -0.28 -49.25 -38.06
N GLN A 599 0.29 -48.06 -38.23
CA GLN A 599 -0.47 -46.79 -38.39
C GLN A 599 -1.34 -46.79 -39.65
N ALA A 600 -0.82 -47.30 -40.78
CA ALA A 600 -1.60 -47.47 -42.01
C ALA A 600 -2.74 -48.48 -41.82
N ARG A 601 -2.51 -49.61 -41.11
CA ARG A 601 -3.54 -50.56 -40.72
C ARG A 601 -4.64 -49.91 -39.84
N LEU A 602 -4.25 -49.16 -38.81
CA LEU A 602 -5.17 -48.47 -37.93
C LEU A 602 -6.04 -47.47 -38.69
N ALA A 603 -5.44 -46.69 -39.60
CA ALA A 603 -6.17 -45.77 -40.46
C ALA A 603 -7.19 -46.49 -41.36
N ALA A 604 -6.82 -47.65 -41.95
CA ALA A 604 -7.75 -48.45 -42.72
C ALA A 604 -8.91 -49.03 -41.90
N LEU A 605 -8.62 -49.45 -40.64
CA LEU A 605 -9.66 -49.92 -39.70
C LEU A 605 -10.62 -48.77 -39.33
N HIS A 606 -10.13 -47.60 -39.03
CA HIS A 606 -10.99 -46.43 -38.75
C HIS A 606 -11.81 -46.01 -39.98
N GLN A 607 -11.25 -46.07 -41.17
CA GLN A 607 -11.95 -45.78 -42.40
C GLN A 607 -13.08 -46.79 -42.65
N SER A 608 -12.88 -48.09 -42.37
CA SER A 608 -13.91 -49.15 -42.51
C SER A 608 -15.07 -48.98 -41.51
N GLN A 609 -14.79 -48.35 -40.38
CA GLN A 609 -15.79 -48.02 -39.34
C GLN A 609 -16.47 -46.68 -39.56
N SER A 610 -15.91 -45.82 -40.43
CA SER A 610 -16.46 -44.50 -40.71
C SER A 610 -17.85 -44.64 -41.36
N GLY A 611 -18.87 -44.01 -40.70
CA GLY A 611 -20.26 -44.07 -41.11
C GLY A 611 -21.09 -45.20 -40.47
N LYS A 612 -20.45 -46.15 -39.73
CA LYS A 612 -21.20 -47.14 -38.92
C LYS A 612 -21.59 -46.55 -37.58
N LYS A 613 -22.75 -46.91 -37.05
CA LYS A 613 -23.11 -46.59 -35.68
C LYS A 613 -22.33 -47.43 -34.70
N PRO A 614 -22.06 -46.99 -33.45
CA PRO A 614 -21.30 -47.77 -32.47
C PRO A 614 -21.80 -49.20 -32.22
N GLU A 615 -23.10 -49.43 -32.45
CA GLU A 615 -23.79 -50.73 -32.31
C GLU A 615 -23.58 -51.65 -33.53
N GLU A 616 -23.22 -51.10 -34.67
CA GLU A 616 -22.96 -51.80 -35.91
C GLU A 616 -21.52 -52.25 -36.09
N ILE A 617 -20.61 -51.81 -35.18
CA ILE A 617 -19.22 -52.19 -35.15
C ILE A 617 -19.10 -53.46 -34.32
N SER A 618 -18.67 -54.57 -34.99
CA SER A 618 -18.52 -55.85 -34.32
C SER A 618 -17.45 -55.83 -33.21
N GLN A 619 -17.57 -56.77 -32.27
CA GLN A 619 -16.56 -56.87 -31.19
C GLN A 619 -15.17 -57.19 -31.76
N GLU A 620 -15.07 -57.98 -32.81
CA GLU A 620 -13.82 -58.30 -33.49
C GLU A 620 -13.18 -57.08 -34.12
N GLU A 621 -13.93 -56.20 -34.76
CA GLU A 621 -13.45 -54.92 -35.29
C GLU A 621 -12.94 -53.97 -34.19
N LYS A 622 -13.59 -53.95 -33.02
CA LYS A 622 -13.13 -53.19 -31.86
C LYS A 622 -11.86 -53.72 -31.26
N ASP A 623 -11.77 -55.05 -31.17
CA ASP A 623 -10.57 -55.73 -30.66
C ASP A 623 -9.37 -55.57 -31.59
N ASP A 624 -9.60 -55.58 -32.92
CA ASP A 624 -8.56 -55.34 -33.93
C ASP A 624 -8.00 -53.89 -33.81
N VAL A 625 -8.84 -52.88 -33.64
CA VAL A 625 -8.39 -51.51 -33.40
C VAL A 625 -7.54 -51.44 -32.13
N LYS A 626 -8.06 -51.98 -31.01
CA LYS A 626 -7.40 -51.98 -29.71
C LYS A 626 -6.04 -52.69 -29.74
N ASN A 627 -5.99 -53.85 -30.41
CA ASN A 627 -4.73 -54.62 -30.55
C ASN A 627 -3.73 -53.87 -31.42
N THR A 628 -4.17 -53.23 -32.51
CA THR A 628 -3.31 -52.43 -33.37
C THR A 628 -2.79 -51.18 -32.64
N GLU A 629 -3.64 -50.48 -31.87
CA GLU A 629 -3.20 -49.38 -31.02
C GLU A 629 -2.16 -49.79 -29.98
N LYS A 630 -2.38 -50.95 -29.33
CA LYS A 630 -1.43 -51.54 -28.39
C LYS A 630 -0.09 -51.83 -29.04
N SER A 631 -0.09 -52.45 -30.24
CA SER A 631 1.13 -52.72 -30.97
C SER A 631 1.87 -51.44 -31.38
N ILE A 632 1.15 -50.38 -31.76
CA ILE A 632 1.75 -49.08 -32.04
C ILE A 632 2.44 -48.53 -30.77
N GLU A 633 1.80 -48.61 -29.61
CA GLU A 633 2.37 -48.13 -28.35
C GLU A 633 3.60 -48.95 -27.92
N GLU A 634 3.62 -50.26 -28.17
CA GLU A 634 4.78 -51.11 -27.96
C GLU A 634 5.97 -50.67 -28.85
N GLN A 635 5.72 -50.34 -30.12
CA GLN A 635 6.79 -49.85 -31.00
C GLN A 635 7.22 -48.42 -30.63
N ARG A 636 6.32 -47.56 -30.19
CA ARG A 636 6.67 -46.26 -29.65
C ARG A 636 7.58 -46.37 -28.42
N THR A 637 7.28 -47.31 -27.53
CA THR A 637 8.10 -47.55 -26.34
C THR A 637 9.50 -48.02 -26.74
N LYS A 638 9.61 -48.98 -27.67
CA LYS A 638 10.93 -49.43 -28.20
C LYS A 638 11.72 -48.28 -28.82
N LYS A 639 11.06 -47.45 -29.66
CA LYS A 639 11.71 -46.28 -30.26
C LYS A 639 12.24 -45.33 -29.16
N LYS A 640 11.42 -45.08 -28.16
CA LYS A 640 11.79 -44.22 -27.02
C LYS A 640 12.98 -44.78 -26.23
N ASP A 641 12.99 -46.08 -25.97
CA ASP A 641 14.09 -46.76 -25.25
C ASP A 641 15.42 -46.66 -26.01
N ILE A 642 15.42 -46.83 -27.33
CA ILE A 642 16.61 -46.68 -28.18
C ILE A 642 17.14 -45.24 -28.11
N LEU A 643 16.28 -44.25 -28.33
CA LEU A 643 16.65 -42.84 -28.31
C LEU A 643 17.14 -42.40 -26.92
N SER A 644 16.48 -42.86 -25.86
CA SER A 644 16.86 -42.58 -24.47
C SER A 644 18.23 -43.18 -24.12
N ALA A 645 18.52 -44.41 -24.57
CA ALA A 645 19.82 -45.03 -24.36
C ALA A 645 20.95 -44.26 -25.07
N PHE A 646 20.75 -43.88 -26.32
CA PHE A 646 21.68 -43.03 -27.06
C PHE A 646 21.92 -41.68 -26.36
N ALA A 647 20.83 -40.99 -25.96
CA ALA A 647 20.92 -39.68 -25.30
C ALA A 647 21.63 -39.76 -23.94
N LYS A 648 21.43 -40.87 -23.20
CA LYS A 648 22.06 -41.09 -21.89
C LYS A 648 23.60 -41.13 -21.97
N ASP A 649 24.15 -41.69 -23.04
CA ASP A 649 25.59 -41.79 -23.24
C ASP A 649 26.16 -40.57 -23.99
N ASN A 650 25.31 -39.69 -24.50
CA ASN A 650 25.72 -38.51 -25.26
C ASN A 650 26.07 -37.32 -24.36
N LYS A 651 27.37 -37.06 -24.19
CA LYS A 651 27.86 -35.95 -23.35
C LYS A 651 27.39 -34.58 -23.82
N VAL A 652 27.18 -34.36 -25.12
CA VAL A 652 26.76 -33.06 -25.68
C VAL A 652 25.31 -32.76 -25.29
N VAL A 653 24.41 -33.76 -25.36
CA VAL A 653 23.02 -33.61 -24.93
C VAL A 653 22.96 -33.16 -23.47
N HIS A 654 23.66 -33.85 -22.57
CA HIS A 654 23.73 -33.49 -21.16
C HIS A 654 24.32 -32.08 -20.93
N GLN A 655 25.36 -31.75 -21.68
CA GLN A 655 26.00 -30.45 -21.54
C GLN A 655 25.08 -29.32 -21.95
N LEU A 656 24.31 -29.48 -23.03
CA LEU A 656 23.37 -28.46 -23.51
C LEU A 656 22.18 -28.31 -22.59
N ILE A 657 21.62 -29.38 -22.03
CA ILE A 657 20.57 -29.35 -21.04
C ILE A 657 21.05 -28.58 -19.79
N ASP A 658 22.21 -28.96 -19.24
CA ASP A 658 22.72 -28.35 -18.02
C ASP A 658 23.11 -26.88 -18.23
N LEU A 659 23.63 -26.53 -19.42
CA LEU A 659 23.93 -25.12 -19.77
C LEU A 659 22.65 -24.26 -19.78
N ALA A 660 21.58 -24.77 -20.37
CA ALA A 660 20.30 -24.07 -20.42
C ALA A 660 19.67 -23.96 -19.02
N LEU A 661 19.75 -24.99 -18.18
CA LEU A 661 19.31 -24.98 -16.80
C LEU A 661 20.13 -24.01 -15.94
N LEU A 662 21.46 -23.95 -16.16
CA LEU A 662 22.35 -23.01 -15.47
C LEU A 662 21.99 -21.57 -15.78
N GLN A 663 21.74 -21.24 -17.06
CA GLN A 663 21.35 -19.92 -17.50
C GLN A 663 20.06 -19.44 -16.84
N ASN A 664 19.15 -20.34 -16.51
CA ASN A 664 17.88 -20.05 -15.84
C ASN A 664 17.95 -20.22 -14.30
N GLY A 665 19.15 -20.36 -13.72
CA GLY A 665 19.33 -20.50 -12.28
C GLY A 665 18.78 -21.79 -11.68
N MET A 666 18.47 -22.78 -12.54
CA MET A 666 17.86 -24.05 -12.15
C MET A 666 18.91 -25.16 -11.84
N LEU A 667 20.15 -25.01 -12.26
CA LEU A 667 21.23 -25.98 -12.04
C LEU A 667 21.93 -25.67 -10.70
N LYS A 668 21.79 -26.57 -9.72
CA LYS A 668 22.34 -26.36 -8.35
C LYS A 668 22.89 -27.68 -7.78
N GLY A 669 23.71 -27.56 -6.73
CA GLY A 669 24.19 -28.71 -5.94
C GLY A 669 24.99 -29.72 -6.74
N ALA A 670 24.68 -31.00 -6.58
CA ALA A 670 25.40 -32.12 -7.23
C ALA A 670 25.33 -32.06 -8.76
N ALA A 671 24.23 -31.58 -9.33
CA ALA A 671 24.10 -31.44 -10.79
C ALA A 671 25.05 -30.38 -11.34
N LEU A 672 25.21 -29.25 -10.63
CA LEU A 672 26.19 -28.22 -11.01
C LEU A 672 27.63 -28.73 -10.91
N ASP A 673 27.97 -29.50 -9.88
CA ASP A 673 29.31 -30.12 -9.75
C ASP A 673 29.60 -31.11 -10.91
N ALA A 674 28.63 -31.95 -11.26
CA ALA A 674 28.72 -32.85 -12.39
C ALA A 674 28.90 -32.13 -13.73
N PHE A 675 28.13 -31.03 -13.93
CA PHE A 675 28.29 -30.17 -15.11
C PHE A 675 29.68 -29.56 -15.20
N LEU A 676 30.22 -29.02 -14.11
CA LEU A 676 31.56 -28.43 -14.09
C LEU A 676 32.65 -29.46 -14.42
N LYS A 677 32.58 -30.66 -13.85
CA LYS A 677 33.51 -31.74 -14.13
C LYS A 677 33.48 -32.15 -15.62
N ARG A 678 32.28 -32.35 -16.17
CA ARG A 678 32.11 -32.68 -17.60
C ARG A 678 32.59 -31.53 -18.50
N SER A 679 32.34 -30.27 -18.14
CA SER A 679 32.83 -29.13 -18.90
C SER A 679 34.35 -29.09 -18.99
N VAL A 680 35.06 -29.36 -17.88
CA VAL A 680 36.51 -29.43 -17.87
C VAL A 680 37.03 -30.58 -18.73
N ASP A 681 36.35 -31.75 -18.71
CA ASP A 681 36.75 -32.90 -19.52
C ASP A 681 36.51 -32.67 -21.03
N MET A 682 35.52 -31.84 -21.39
CA MET A 682 35.24 -31.47 -22.79
C MET A 682 36.20 -30.42 -23.37
N ILE A 683 36.87 -29.66 -22.52
CA ILE A 683 37.87 -28.64 -22.92
C ILE A 683 39.24 -29.26 -23.14
N LYS A 684 39.54 -30.42 -22.52
CA LYS A 684 40.76 -31.18 -22.73
C LYS A 684 40.77 -31.86 -24.08
#